data_96a7df09d0fda371f0e9fd332fd3a953
#
_entry.id   96a7df09d0fda371f0e9fd332fd3a953
#
_cell.length_a   1.000
_cell.length_b   1.000
_cell.length_c   1.000
_cell.angle_alpha   90.00
_cell.angle_beta   90.00
_cell.angle_gamma   90.00
#
_symmetry.space_group_name_H-M   'P 1'
#
loop_
_entity.id
_entity.type
_entity.pdbx_description
1 polymer ?
#
loop_
_entity_poly.entity_id
_entity_poly.type
_entity_poly.pdbx_seq_one_letter_code
_entity_poly.pdbx_strand_id
1 'polypeptide(L)'
;MMNTIGYYFENWNTDFISLSILVNIILLLSGYFYGKIFQKFIKPLRKMDCSVLGIFFIFAIFQIFIYFNLGTNGTTSSAYVLFWILLVLGIILCLILRVNVKPKLVNLFSILVGIFITVVLCVSSSKFTTNNTYFDTISYLSQVIEGSASESFAHMVYASGTYLNRLYPIHDYTGYYFFWSMILKAVRDIFTIKESMTPLYIWGATILYGMSLGNLVTNSVNVLYQKHKKIIGIIVVILILSPYYSNYFNTTLAFFGNTIRTVAIGMSMLVVYLYTKSKNTYLFIPLMCTYYAGISMTSSCFFINAFIVAGIFFYMCFTNETRFKHWILFIISCLPIFHYAILFISPTNTSYFKMMLILIALMIVLLVVAYLVRNHLDIVCKIGKILLPVVLVGLIGLSFLKRNSEYGYSYFFAIRSIDDMGVNVTTHIDHNELVRNIIFYILVIGQFINFKYHSKYKFFLLTIVVLFLNPLVCPAICNYLTTAAYARAFDLFTNPFVMAFMIQNFEHLTSFKYANYALAYGGMLVAGIISAPMAMQSLTIPYSKTLEPPKEGYNFEYKVTEDDWQVYDYISTHLAHEGHEPYILSQDISMKGYVPNIILTFSSTDFRSSLAQENYGENRDLVLMFYPSKKYGNDGSIGDDAEFSKLYQVVNQNGAEYVVMSNTLSIYDERGWYEKTYAKLEHKGYFDKIFENDSWVVLKVNKDYIPDADDLGEVNETEN
;
A
#
# COMPACT_ATOMS: atom_id res chain seq x y z
N MET A 1 15.59 21.21 -15.96
CA MET A 1 14.81 21.61 -14.75
C MET A 1 13.86 22.78 -15.03
N MET A 2 14.32 23.96 -15.48
CA MET A 2 13.41 25.10 -15.79
C MET A 2 12.39 24.75 -16.89
N ASN A 3 12.82 24.13 -18.00
CA ASN A 3 11.91 23.69 -19.05
C ASN A 3 10.89 22.64 -18.60
N THR A 4 11.28 21.77 -17.69
CA THR A 4 10.39 20.76 -17.09
C THR A 4 9.35 21.41 -16.19
N ILE A 5 9.77 22.38 -15.38
CA ILE A 5 8.85 23.15 -14.52
C ILE A 5 7.89 23.97 -15.40
N GLY A 6 8.38 24.61 -16.47
CA GLY A 6 7.55 25.32 -17.44
C GLY A 6 6.50 24.42 -18.07
N TYR A 7 6.91 23.25 -18.56
CA TYR A 7 6.02 22.26 -19.14
C TYR A 7 4.87 21.86 -18.18
N TYR A 8 5.17 21.65 -16.89
CA TYR A 8 4.15 21.32 -15.91
C TYR A 8 3.17 22.47 -15.64
N PHE A 9 3.64 23.72 -15.65
CA PHE A 9 2.74 24.88 -15.50
C PHE A 9 1.86 25.13 -16.73
N GLU A 10 2.34 24.81 -17.92
CA GLU A 10 1.59 24.98 -19.16
C GLU A 10 0.57 23.88 -19.44
N ASN A 11 0.88 22.64 -19.03
CA ASN A 11 0.03 21.46 -19.29
C ASN A 11 -0.73 20.99 -18.04
N TRP A 12 -0.74 21.76 -17.00
CA TRP A 12 -1.41 21.41 -15.76
C TRP A 12 -2.91 21.73 -15.90
N ASN A 13 -3.73 20.68 -16.07
CA ASN A 13 -5.16 20.85 -15.88
C ASN A 13 -5.41 21.11 -14.39
N THR A 14 -5.86 22.32 -14.08
CA THR A 14 -5.88 22.84 -12.72
C THR A 14 -7.02 22.25 -11.88
N ASP A 15 -8.01 21.59 -12.49
CA ASP A 15 -9.26 21.28 -11.82
C ASP A 15 -9.12 20.11 -10.83
N PHE A 16 -8.60 18.95 -11.24
CA PHE A 16 -8.41 17.82 -10.34
C PHE A 16 -7.37 18.06 -9.26
N ILE A 17 -6.31 18.81 -9.59
CA ILE A 17 -5.28 19.14 -8.61
C ILE A 17 -5.79 20.14 -7.59
N SER A 18 -6.55 21.13 -8.01
CA SER A 18 -7.20 22.09 -7.12
C SER A 18 -8.20 21.38 -6.18
N LEU A 19 -8.98 20.47 -6.72
CA LEU A 19 -9.88 19.62 -5.92
C LEU A 19 -9.10 18.70 -4.96
N SER A 20 -7.99 18.12 -5.41
CA SER A 20 -7.11 17.29 -4.56
C SER A 20 -6.52 18.09 -3.41
N ILE A 21 -6.11 19.34 -3.65
CA ILE A 21 -5.63 20.26 -2.59
C ILE A 21 -6.76 20.57 -1.62
N LEU A 22 -7.96 20.92 -2.13
CA LEU A 22 -9.12 21.22 -1.29
C LEU A 22 -9.51 20.04 -0.39
N VAL A 23 -9.58 18.84 -0.96
CA VAL A 23 -9.87 17.60 -0.22
C VAL A 23 -8.83 17.39 0.90
N ASN A 24 -7.55 17.56 0.60
CA ASN A 24 -6.49 17.40 1.59
C ASN A 24 -6.53 18.47 2.68
N ILE A 25 -6.90 19.70 2.36
CA ILE A 25 -7.13 20.75 3.38
C ILE A 25 -8.25 20.31 4.32
N ILE A 26 -9.37 19.82 3.81
CA ILE A 26 -10.50 19.35 4.63
C ILE A 26 -10.07 18.17 5.50
N LEU A 27 -9.35 17.18 4.96
CA LEU A 27 -8.86 16.03 5.71
C LEU A 27 -7.88 16.43 6.81
N LEU A 28 -6.93 17.31 6.51
CA LEU A 28 -5.95 17.79 7.47
C LEU A 28 -6.60 18.63 8.58
N LEU A 29 -7.61 19.43 8.24
CA LEU A 29 -8.40 20.18 9.22
C LEU A 29 -9.20 19.24 10.14
N SER A 30 -9.90 18.25 9.56
CA SER A 30 -10.61 17.23 10.35
C SER A 30 -9.64 16.49 11.28
N GLY A 31 -8.51 16.02 10.75
CA GLY A 31 -7.47 15.37 11.53
C GLY A 31 -6.88 16.29 12.61
N TYR A 32 -6.73 17.58 12.32
CA TYR A 32 -6.27 18.57 13.29
C TYR A 32 -7.20 18.67 14.52
N PHE A 33 -8.52 18.69 14.33
CA PHE A 33 -9.46 18.73 15.45
C PHE A 33 -9.37 17.47 16.31
N TYR A 34 -9.35 16.28 15.73
CA TYR A 34 -9.13 15.04 16.49
C TYR A 34 -7.76 15.03 17.19
N GLY A 35 -6.73 15.51 16.51
CA GLY A 35 -5.39 15.65 17.07
C GLY A 35 -5.36 16.58 18.30
N LYS A 36 -6.13 17.66 18.28
CA LYS A 36 -6.27 18.56 19.44
C LYS A 36 -6.96 17.90 20.62
N ILE A 37 -7.92 16.99 20.37
CA ILE A 37 -8.54 16.18 21.41
C ILE A 37 -7.48 15.29 22.06
N PHE A 38 -6.66 14.58 21.27
CA PHE A 38 -5.54 13.80 21.81
C PHE A 38 -4.59 14.64 22.65
N GLN A 39 -4.21 15.82 22.17
CA GLN A 39 -3.32 16.73 22.93
C GLN A 39 -3.91 17.22 24.25
N LYS A 40 -5.24 17.34 24.36
CA LYS A 40 -5.90 17.73 25.61
C LYS A 40 -5.72 16.66 26.68
N PHE A 41 -5.93 15.39 26.34
CA PHE A 41 -5.94 14.30 27.29
C PHE A 41 -4.56 13.64 27.47
N ILE A 42 -3.67 13.69 26.46
CA ILE A 42 -2.40 12.98 26.43
C ILE A 42 -1.24 13.99 26.44
N LYS A 43 -0.72 14.29 27.63
CA LYS A 43 0.34 15.30 27.82
C LYS A 43 1.56 15.16 26.89
N PRO A 44 2.14 13.95 26.66
CA PRO A 44 3.31 13.82 25.78
C PRO A 44 3.07 14.31 24.34
N LEU A 45 1.83 14.26 23.85
CA LEU A 45 1.47 14.69 22.50
C LEU A 45 1.36 16.23 22.36
N ARG A 46 1.39 16.99 23.44
CA ARG A 46 1.22 18.45 23.37
C ARG A 46 2.33 19.18 22.61
N LYS A 47 3.48 18.55 22.43
CA LYS A 47 4.63 19.09 21.67
C LYS A 47 4.60 18.73 20.19
N MET A 48 3.66 17.89 19.77
CA MET A 48 3.56 17.40 18.39
C MET A 48 2.48 18.15 17.63
N ASP A 49 2.53 18.05 16.31
CA ASP A 49 1.39 18.25 15.43
C ASP A 49 0.66 16.90 15.29
N CYS A 50 -0.51 16.78 15.90
CA CYS A 50 -1.26 15.54 15.90
C CYS A 50 -2.31 15.45 14.78
N SER A 51 -2.24 16.29 13.75
CA SER A 51 -3.21 16.25 12.64
C SER A 51 -3.22 14.89 11.93
N VAL A 52 -2.06 14.30 11.66
CA VAL A 52 -1.96 12.97 11.04
C VAL A 52 -2.44 11.86 11.98
N LEU A 53 -2.18 11.95 13.29
CA LEU A 53 -2.78 11.03 14.27
C LEU A 53 -4.31 11.12 14.30
N GLY A 54 -4.86 12.32 14.07
CA GLY A 54 -6.29 12.50 13.94
C GLY A 54 -6.86 11.89 12.65
N ILE A 55 -6.14 11.98 11.53
CA ILE A 55 -6.49 11.27 10.29
C ILE A 55 -6.44 9.76 10.52
N PHE A 56 -5.43 9.24 11.22
CA PHE A 56 -5.35 7.83 11.55
C PHE A 56 -6.50 7.35 12.44
N PHE A 57 -7.00 8.21 13.31
CA PHE A 57 -8.23 7.93 14.05
C PHE A 57 -9.43 7.79 13.10
N ILE A 58 -9.58 8.69 12.13
CA ILE A 58 -10.64 8.61 11.12
C ILE A 58 -10.54 7.29 10.36
N PHE A 59 -9.35 6.94 9.85
CA PHE A 59 -9.12 5.68 9.13
C PHE A 59 -9.36 4.45 10.02
N ALA A 60 -9.01 4.52 11.30
CA ALA A 60 -9.25 3.42 12.25
C ALA A 60 -10.75 3.15 12.43
N ILE A 61 -11.56 4.18 12.64
CA ILE A 61 -13.01 4.03 12.77
C ILE A 61 -13.62 3.54 11.46
N PHE A 62 -13.17 4.09 10.32
CA PHE A 62 -13.66 3.68 9.01
C PHE A 62 -13.30 2.22 8.68
N GLN A 63 -12.09 1.76 9.03
CA GLN A 63 -11.69 0.35 8.87
C GLN A 63 -12.58 -0.60 9.69
N ILE A 64 -12.85 -0.25 10.93
CA ILE A 64 -13.76 -1.02 11.77
C ILE A 64 -15.13 -1.10 11.11
N PHE A 65 -15.64 0.03 10.62
CA PHE A 65 -16.93 0.11 9.95
C PHE A 65 -16.97 -0.73 8.66
N ILE A 66 -15.92 -0.71 7.85
CA ILE A 66 -15.85 -1.51 6.62
C ILE A 66 -15.95 -3.00 6.95
N TYR A 67 -15.28 -3.47 7.98
CA TYR A 67 -15.40 -4.85 8.41
C TYR A 67 -16.83 -5.22 8.81
N PHE A 68 -17.56 -4.33 9.50
CA PHE A 68 -18.96 -4.53 9.81
C PHE A 68 -19.84 -4.51 8.57
N ASN A 69 -19.62 -3.55 7.68
CA ASN A 69 -20.42 -3.33 6.49
C ASN A 69 -20.37 -4.53 5.53
N LEU A 70 -19.21 -5.11 5.32
CA LEU A 70 -19.01 -6.31 4.51
C LEU A 70 -19.76 -7.53 5.08
N GLY A 71 -19.88 -7.59 6.42
CA GLY A 71 -20.60 -8.67 7.10
C GLY A 71 -22.10 -8.61 6.95
N THR A 72 -22.68 -7.45 6.63
CA THR A 72 -24.11 -7.18 6.65
C THR A 72 -24.69 -6.87 5.26
N ASN A 73 -23.94 -7.05 4.19
CA ASN A 73 -24.29 -6.56 2.83
C ASN A 73 -24.62 -5.06 2.83
N GLY A 74 -23.89 -4.30 3.63
CA GLY A 74 -24.12 -2.87 3.80
C GLY A 74 -23.93 -2.08 2.52
N THR A 75 -24.73 -1.04 2.38
CA THR A 75 -24.68 -0.14 1.24
C THR A 75 -23.51 0.84 1.33
N THR A 76 -23.01 1.30 0.19
CA THR A 76 -22.04 2.41 0.16
C THR A 76 -22.61 3.68 0.76
N SER A 77 -23.96 3.85 0.74
CA SER A 77 -24.65 4.96 1.39
C SER A 77 -24.39 5.05 2.89
N SER A 78 -24.34 3.93 3.61
CA SER A 78 -24.02 3.92 5.04
C SER A 78 -22.56 4.35 5.31
N ALA A 79 -21.62 3.93 4.47
CA ALA A 79 -20.23 4.36 4.52
C ALA A 79 -20.10 5.85 4.19
N TYR A 80 -20.89 6.35 3.25
CA TYR A 80 -20.92 7.76 2.87
C TYR A 80 -21.44 8.65 3.99
N VAL A 81 -22.50 8.23 4.69
CA VAL A 81 -22.99 8.94 5.89
C VAL A 81 -21.92 8.97 6.99
N LEU A 82 -21.28 7.82 7.26
CA LEU A 82 -20.19 7.77 8.24
C LEU A 82 -19.02 8.68 7.86
N PHE A 83 -18.67 8.72 6.58
CA PHE A 83 -17.62 9.60 6.08
C PHE A 83 -17.90 11.07 6.45
N TRP A 84 -19.10 11.59 6.17
CA TRP A 84 -19.47 12.95 6.54
C TRP A 84 -19.51 13.18 8.05
N ILE A 85 -20.04 12.21 8.80
CA ILE A 85 -20.01 12.27 10.27
C ILE A 85 -18.58 12.41 10.77
N LEU A 86 -17.65 11.60 10.28
CA LEU A 86 -16.25 11.63 10.73
C LEU A 86 -15.56 12.95 10.38
N LEU A 87 -15.87 13.57 9.24
CA LEU A 87 -15.30 14.87 8.89
C LEU A 87 -15.73 15.98 9.86
N VAL A 88 -16.97 15.97 10.34
CA VAL A 88 -17.55 17.06 11.14
C VAL A 88 -17.47 16.78 12.64
N LEU A 89 -17.52 15.52 13.07
CA LEU A 89 -17.56 15.13 14.48
C LEU A 89 -16.37 15.67 15.28
N GLY A 90 -15.17 15.75 14.67
CA GLY A 90 -13.99 16.31 15.33
C GLY A 90 -14.18 17.75 15.77
N ILE A 91 -14.86 18.57 14.96
CA ILE A 91 -15.18 19.97 15.28
C ILE A 91 -16.18 20.01 16.43
N ILE A 92 -17.27 19.25 16.34
CA ILE A 92 -18.32 19.18 17.36
C ILE A 92 -17.72 18.75 18.70
N LEU A 93 -16.89 17.70 18.70
CA LEU A 93 -16.23 17.24 19.94
C LEU A 93 -15.27 18.28 20.50
N CYS A 94 -14.55 19.04 19.69
CA CYS A 94 -13.72 20.14 20.17
C CYS A 94 -14.54 21.23 20.88
N LEU A 95 -15.71 21.56 20.34
CA LEU A 95 -16.61 22.54 20.95
C LEU A 95 -17.18 22.02 22.28
N ILE A 96 -17.75 20.81 22.30
CA ILE A 96 -18.33 20.19 23.51
C ILE A 96 -17.28 20.05 24.60
N LEU A 97 -16.10 19.56 24.23
CA LEU A 97 -15.01 19.33 25.17
C LEU A 97 -14.23 20.64 25.49
N ARG A 98 -14.57 21.76 24.91
CA ARG A 98 -13.87 23.06 25.08
C ARG A 98 -12.35 22.90 24.88
N VAL A 99 -11.95 22.34 23.73
CA VAL A 99 -10.56 22.12 23.39
C VAL A 99 -9.95 23.42 22.86
N ASN A 100 -8.73 23.75 23.30
CA ASN A 100 -8.01 24.89 22.73
C ASN A 100 -7.48 24.52 21.34
N VAL A 101 -8.10 25.05 20.29
CA VAL A 101 -7.79 24.78 18.89
C VAL A 101 -6.77 25.75 18.27
N LYS A 102 -6.16 26.66 19.06
CA LYS A 102 -5.16 27.59 18.52
C LYS A 102 -4.00 26.82 17.88
N PRO A 103 -3.59 27.15 16.64
CA PRO A 103 -2.44 26.55 16.00
C PRO A 103 -1.15 26.92 16.73
N LYS A 104 -0.17 26.03 16.66
CA LYS A 104 1.17 26.22 17.21
C LYS A 104 2.18 26.32 16.09
N LEU A 105 3.34 26.87 16.35
CA LEU A 105 4.43 26.98 15.39
C LEU A 105 4.82 25.61 14.77
N VAL A 106 4.72 24.51 15.54
CA VAL A 106 4.96 23.16 15.03
C VAL A 106 3.97 22.76 13.91
N ASN A 107 2.73 23.23 13.96
CA ASN A 107 1.76 22.96 12.90
C ASN A 107 2.16 23.66 11.61
N LEU A 108 2.61 24.92 11.70
CA LEU A 108 3.09 25.65 10.53
C LEU A 108 4.32 24.97 9.88
N PHE A 109 5.30 24.57 10.70
CA PHE A 109 6.48 23.84 10.18
C PHE A 109 6.09 22.50 9.55
N SER A 110 5.16 21.76 10.15
CA SER A 110 4.63 20.52 9.59
C SER A 110 4.03 20.73 8.19
N ILE A 111 3.25 21.79 8.04
CA ILE A 111 2.64 22.15 6.74
C ILE A 111 3.72 22.54 5.71
N LEU A 112 4.67 23.40 6.07
CA LEU A 112 5.72 23.84 5.15
C LEU A 112 6.61 22.69 4.67
N VAL A 113 7.03 21.82 5.58
CA VAL A 113 7.82 20.63 5.23
C VAL A 113 6.98 19.66 4.41
N GLY A 114 5.71 19.49 4.74
CA GLY A 114 4.77 18.66 3.99
C GLY A 114 4.58 19.16 2.56
N ILE A 115 4.36 20.46 2.35
CA ILE A 115 4.24 21.06 1.02
C ILE A 115 5.51 20.82 0.22
N PHE A 116 6.69 21.05 0.80
CA PHE A 116 7.95 20.84 0.11
C PHE A 116 8.11 19.39 -0.36
N ILE A 117 7.87 18.42 0.53
CA ILE A 117 7.93 16.98 0.21
C ILE A 117 6.89 16.65 -0.87
N THR A 118 5.66 17.16 -0.74
CA THR A 118 4.58 16.93 -1.71
C THR A 118 4.98 17.39 -3.11
N VAL A 119 5.53 18.60 -3.23
CA VAL A 119 5.99 19.12 -4.54
C VAL A 119 7.03 18.20 -5.16
N VAL A 120 8.02 17.76 -4.38
CA VAL A 120 9.05 16.81 -4.88
C VAL A 120 8.42 15.47 -5.30
N LEU A 121 7.48 14.94 -4.53
CA LEU A 121 6.78 13.70 -4.87
C LEU A 121 5.95 13.86 -6.14
N CYS A 122 5.20 14.93 -6.28
CA CYS A 122 4.40 15.20 -7.47
C CYS A 122 5.29 15.31 -8.73
N VAL A 123 6.41 16.01 -8.64
CA VAL A 123 7.37 16.13 -9.76
C VAL A 123 8.02 14.78 -10.07
N SER A 124 8.46 14.03 -9.07
CA SER A 124 9.11 12.72 -9.27
C SER A 124 8.16 11.66 -9.82
N SER A 125 6.89 11.70 -9.43
CA SER A 125 5.87 10.75 -9.88
C SER A 125 5.24 11.12 -11.23
N SER A 126 5.62 12.23 -11.84
CA SER A 126 4.96 12.77 -13.02
C SER A 126 5.06 11.87 -14.25
N LYS A 127 6.16 11.14 -14.41
CA LYS A 127 6.39 10.24 -15.56
C LYS A 127 5.95 8.80 -15.34
N PHE A 128 5.35 8.54 -14.20
CA PHE A 128 4.88 7.22 -13.90
C PHE A 128 3.61 6.93 -14.71
N THR A 129 3.61 5.82 -15.47
CA THR A 129 2.42 5.32 -16.16
C THR A 129 1.84 4.15 -15.37
N THR A 130 0.53 4.13 -15.21
CA THR A 130 -0.15 3.03 -14.51
C THR A 130 -0.10 1.72 -15.30
N ASN A 131 0.06 1.77 -16.61
CA ASN A 131 0.17 0.59 -17.49
C ASN A 131 1.41 -0.27 -17.21
N ASN A 132 2.46 0.35 -16.69
CA ASN A 132 3.69 -0.35 -16.29
C ASN A 132 3.65 -0.75 -14.81
N THR A 133 2.48 -0.66 -14.17
CA THR A 133 2.33 -1.02 -12.77
C THR A 133 1.95 -2.47 -12.59
N TYR A 134 2.27 -2.94 -11.42
CA TYR A 134 1.89 -4.27 -11.00
C TYR A 134 0.39 -4.35 -10.71
N PHE A 135 -0.15 -5.51 -10.91
CA PHE A 135 -1.55 -5.83 -10.66
C PHE A 135 -2.06 -5.32 -9.30
N ASP A 136 -1.29 -5.44 -8.24
CA ASP A 136 -1.72 -4.97 -6.90
C ASP A 136 -2.10 -3.49 -6.89
N THR A 137 -1.37 -2.65 -7.62
CA THR A 137 -1.67 -1.22 -7.72
C THR A 137 -3.02 -0.98 -8.41
N ILE A 138 -3.24 -1.65 -9.55
CA ILE A 138 -4.49 -1.53 -10.30
C ILE A 138 -5.67 -2.11 -9.51
N SER A 139 -5.44 -3.22 -8.81
CA SER A 139 -6.42 -3.82 -7.92
C SER A 139 -6.94 -2.84 -6.88
N TYR A 140 -6.05 -2.12 -6.21
CA TYR A 140 -6.47 -1.12 -5.23
C TYR A 140 -7.04 0.15 -5.85
N LEU A 141 -6.53 0.56 -7.02
CA LEU A 141 -7.10 1.67 -7.77
C LEU A 141 -8.54 1.35 -8.19
N SER A 142 -8.80 0.13 -8.67
CA SER A 142 -10.14 -0.33 -9.03
C SER A 142 -11.09 -0.33 -7.82
N GLN A 143 -10.62 -0.69 -6.62
CA GLN A 143 -11.44 -0.57 -5.40
C GLN A 143 -11.92 0.86 -5.16
N VAL A 144 -11.03 1.83 -5.35
CA VAL A 144 -11.38 3.25 -5.14
C VAL A 144 -12.42 3.71 -6.15
N ILE A 145 -12.23 3.38 -7.42
CA ILE A 145 -13.10 3.83 -8.51
C ILE A 145 -14.46 3.13 -8.43
N GLU A 146 -14.47 1.79 -8.34
CA GLU A 146 -15.71 1.02 -8.21
C GLU A 146 -16.49 1.38 -6.94
N GLY A 147 -15.82 1.51 -5.80
CA GLY A 147 -16.46 1.89 -4.54
C GLY A 147 -17.10 3.28 -4.57
N SER A 148 -16.65 4.16 -5.48
CA SER A 148 -17.26 5.47 -5.68
C SER A 148 -18.52 5.43 -6.57
N ALA A 149 -18.68 4.41 -7.41
CA ALA A 149 -19.76 4.24 -8.37
C ALA A 149 -20.80 3.23 -7.91
N SER A 150 -20.40 2.18 -7.19
CA SER A 150 -21.28 1.09 -6.78
C SER A 150 -22.18 1.46 -5.61
N GLU A 151 -23.39 0.88 -5.59
CA GLU A 151 -24.34 1.05 -4.48
C GLU A 151 -24.01 0.18 -3.25
N SER A 152 -23.30 -0.91 -3.46
CA SER A 152 -22.89 -1.84 -2.40
C SER A 152 -21.46 -2.33 -2.59
N PHE A 153 -20.68 -2.36 -1.52
CA PHE A 153 -19.34 -2.95 -1.56
C PHE A 153 -19.34 -4.47 -1.84
N ALA A 154 -20.45 -5.16 -1.54
CA ALA A 154 -20.58 -6.58 -1.81
C ALA A 154 -20.78 -6.91 -3.30
N HIS A 155 -21.23 -5.95 -4.08
CA HIS A 155 -21.49 -6.07 -5.52
C HIS A 155 -20.41 -5.39 -6.39
N MET A 156 -19.35 -4.90 -5.78
CA MET A 156 -18.25 -4.33 -6.54
C MET A 156 -17.56 -5.40 -7.39
N VAL A 157 -17.38 -5.09 -8.66
CA VAL A 157 -16.56 -5.92 -9.54
C VAL A 157 -15.08 -5.56 -9.33
N TYR A 158 -14.33 -6.53 -8.89
CA TYR A 158 -12.91 -6.36 -8.63
C TYR A 158 -12.08 -6.44 -9.92
N ALA A 159 -10.82 -5.97 -9.88
CA ALA A 159 -9.92 -6.04 -11.04
C ALA A 159 -9.65 -7.46 -11.56
N SER A 160 -10.01 -8.48 -10.80
CA SER A 160 -9.97 -9.89 -11.21
C SER A 160 -11.16 -10.34 -12.06
N GLY A 161 -12.11 -9.45 -12.36
CA GLY A 161 -13.35 -9.79 -13.06
C GLY A 161 -14.38 -10.50 -12.19
N THR A 162 -14.18 -10.56 -10.88
CA THR A 162 -15.10 -11.20 -9.94
C THR A 162 -15.61 -10.17 -8.94
N TYR A 163 -16.81 -10.43 -8.41
CA TYR A 163 -17.37 -9.58 -7.36
C TYR A 163 -16.56 -9.69 -6.08
N LEU A 164 -16.45 -8.56 -5.38
CA LEU A 164 -15.84 -8.49 -4.06
C LEU A 164 -16.75 -9.21 -3.06
N ASN A 165 -16.64 -10.52 -2.98
CA ASN A 165 -17.39 -11.34 -2.06
C ASN A 165 -16.46 -11.95 -0.99
N ARG A 166 -17.03 -12.63 -0.02
CA ARG A 166 -16.28 -13.27 1.07
C ARG A 166 -15.32 -14.38 0.64
N LEU A 167 -15.33 -14.78 -0.62
CA LEU A 167 -14.38 -15.76 -1.15
C LEU A 167 -12.98 -15.19 -1.26
N TYR A 168 -12.85 -13.84 -1.25
CA TYR A 168 -11.56 -13.18 -1.26
C TYR A 168 -10.96 -13.05 0.13
N PRO A 169 -9.62 -13.14 0.22
CA PRO A 169 -8.92 -12.96 1.47
C PRO A 169 -9.22 -11.58 2.05
N ILE A 170 -9.42 -11.52 3.37
CA ILE A 170 -9.76 -10.28 4.09
C ILE A 170 -8.76 -9.13 3.89
N HIS A 171 -7.56 -9.43 3.39
CA HIS A 171 -6.55 -8.42 3.10
C HIS A 171 -6.93 -7.45 1.98
N ASP A 172 -7.95 -7.79 1.18
CA ASP A 172 -8.45 -6.91 0.12
C ASP A 172 -9.46 -5.88 0.65
N TYR A 173 -9.93 -6.03 1.89
CA TYR A 173 -10.89 -5.10 2.52
C TYR A 173 -10.18 -3.99 3.29
N THR A 174 -9.68 -3.02 2.56
CA THR A 174 -8.86 -1.93 3.08
C THR A 174 -9.64 -0.63 3.19
N GLY A 175 -9.90 -0.19 4.41
CA GLY A 175 -10.71 1.01 4.70
C GLY A 175 -10.12 2.30 4.16
N TYR A 176 -8.81 2.37 3.96
CA TYR A 176 -8.14 3.51 3.34
C TYR A 176 -8.65 3.76 1.91
N TYR A 177 -8.73 2.71 1.09
CA TYR A 177 -9.19 2.85 -0.30
C TYR A 177 -10.69 3.13 -0.37
N PHE A 178 -11.50 2.45 0.44
CA PHE A 178 -12.93 2.75 0.53
C PHE A 178 -13.23 4.15 1.09
N PHE A 179 -12.37 4.67 1.94
CA PHE A 179 -12.50 6.07 2.38
C PHE A 179 -12.26 7.04 1.21
N TRP A 180 -11.28 6.75 0.37
CA TRP A 180 -11.06 7.51 -0.86
C TRP A 180 -12.23 7.37 -1.84
N SER A 181 -12.86 6.19 -1.95
CA SER A 181 -14.11 6.02 -2.71
C SER A 181 -15.19 7.00 -2.26
N MET A 182 -15.36 7.19 -0.95
CA MET A 182 -16.33 8.14 -0.42
C MET A 182 -15.95 9.60 -0.71
N ILE A 183 -14.67 9.91 -0.73
CA ILE A 183 -14.20 11.23 -1.18
C ILE A 183 -14.56 11.46 -2.65
N LEU A 184 -14.25 10.51 -3.52
CA LEU A 184 -14.56 10.60 -4.94
C LEU A 184 -16.06 10.77 -5.16
N LYS A 185 -16.88 9.96 -4.47
CA LYS A 185 -18.34 10.07 -4.49
C LYS A 185 -18.80 11.47 -4.06
N ALA A 186 -18.28 11.99 -2.95
CA ALA A 186 -18.63 13.31 -2.43
C ALA A 186 -18.27 14.44 -3.42
N VAL A 187 -17.09 14.39 -4.02
CA VAL A 187 -16.67 15.38 -5.00
C VAL A 187 -17.51 15.29 -6.27
N ARG A 188 -17.81 14.08 -6.76
CA ARG A 188 -18.70 13.87 -7.91
C ARG A 188 -20.08 14.45 -7.64
N ASP A 189 -20.68 14.17 -6.50
CA ASP A 189 -22.02 14.63 -6.15
C ASP A 189 -22.10 16.16 -6.00
N ILE A 190 -21.04 16.80 -5.43
CA ILE A 190 -21.00 18.24 -5.20
C ILE A 190 -20.74 19.02 -6.49
N PHE A 191 -19.81 18.54 -7.33
CA PHE A 191 -19.35 19.27 -8.52
C PHE A 191 -19.94 18.73 -9.82
N THR A 192 -20.76 17.69 -9.77
CA THR A 192 -21.43 17.05 -10.92
C THR A 192 -20.45 16.60 -12.02
N ILE A 193 -19.32 16.03 -11.62
CA ILE A 193 -18.25 15.60 -12.52
C ILE A 193 -18.66 14.25 -13.17
N LYS A 194 -18.57 14.18 -14.50
CA LYS A 194 -18.88 12.97 -15.27
C LYS A 194 -17.63 12.17 -15.66
N GLU A 195 -16.49 12.81 -15.66
CA GLU A 195 -15.21 12.23 -16.05
C GLU A 195 -14.68 11.24 -15.01
N SER A 196 -13.68 10.46 -15.40
CA SER A 196 -13.00 9.54 -14.48
C SER A 196 -12.35 10.29 -13.31
N MET A 197 -12.66 9.85 -12.11
CA MET A 197 -12.17 10.46 -10.87
C MET A 197 -10.79 9.95 -10.43
N THR A 198 -10.14 9.12 -11.22
CA THR A 198 -8.83 8.54 -10.93
C THR A 198 -7.76 9.60 -10.65
N PRO A 199 -7.67 10.71 -11.41
CA PRO A 199 -6.70 11.77 -11.11
C PRO A 199 -6.87 12.35 -9.71
N LEU A 200 -8.10 12.57 -9.26
CA LEU A 200 -8.37 13.08 -7.92
C LEU A 200 -7.80 12.17 -6.83
N TYR A 201 -7.93 10.85 -6.99
CA TYR A 201 -7.35 9.89 -6.07
C TYR A 201 -5.82 9.90 -6.13
N ILE A 202 -5.23 9.77 -7.32
CA ILE A 202 -3.78 9.69 -7.50
C ILE A 202 -3.09 10.93 -6.90
N TRP A 203 -3.55 12.12 -7.27
CA TRP A 203 -2.98 13.38 -6.78
C TRP A 203 -3.34 13.63 -5.32
N GLY A 204 -4.57 13.36 -4.94
CA GLY A 204 -5.03 13.55 -3.56
C GLY A 204 -4.28 12.66 -2.57
N ALA A 205 -4.12 11.39 -2.87
CA ALA A 205 -3.37 10.46 -2.03
C ALA A 205 -1.86 10.78 -1.98
N THR A 206 -1.28 11.24 -3.11
CA THR A 206 0.12 11.70 -3.16
C THR A 206 0.33 12.92 -2.26
N ILE A 207 -0.59 13.89 -2.30
CA ILE A 207 -0.55 15.07 -1.42
C ILE A 207 -0.68 14.65 0.05
N LEU A 208 -1.64 13.78 0.37
CA LEU A 208 -1.82 13.28 1.74
C LEU A 208 -0.56 12.60 2.25
N TYR A 209 0.10 11.78 1.42
CA TYR A 209 1.34 11.12 1.77
C TYR A 209 2.47 12.10 2.05
N GLY A 210 2.71 13.08 1.16
CA GLY A 210 3.74 14.08 1.34
C GLY A 210 3.52 14.94 2.59
N MET A 211 2.27 15.37 2.83
CA MET A 211 1.89 16.11 4.04
C MET A 211 2.09 15.27 5.31
N SER A 212 1.76 13.99 5.24
CA SER A 212 1.92 13.05 6.36
C SER A 212 3.39 12.76 6.67
N LEU A 213 4.23 12.62 5.64
CA LEU A 213 5.69 12.50 5.82
C LEU A 213 6.27 13.76 6.48
N GLY A 214 5.90 14.95 6.00
CA GLY A 214 6.34 16.21 6.57
C GLY A 214 5.93 16.37 8.03
N ASN A 215 4.74 15.89 8.38
CA ASN A 215 4.26 15.83 9.76
C ASN A 215 5.12 14.90 10.61
N LEU A 216 5.41 13.68 10.12
CA LEU A 216 6.25 12.71 10.83
C LEU A 216 7.67 13.23 11.04
N VAL A 217 8.30 13.85 10.01
CA VAL A 217 9.62 14.49 10.14
C VAL A 217 9.61 15.56 11.20
N THR A 218 8.66 16.51 11.11
CA THR A 218 8.55 17.63 12.05
C THR A 218 8.34 17.14 13.47
N ASN A 219 7.47 16.17 13.69
CA ASN A 219 7.21 15.59 14.99
C ASN A 219 8.42 14.85 15.55
N SER A 220 9.11 14.05 14.72
CA SER A 220 10.31 13.31 15.10
C SER A 220 11.41 14.26 15.60
N VAL A 221 11.68 15.29 14.81
CA VAL A 221 12.68 16.30 15.17
C VAL A 221 12.25 17.08 16.41
N ASN A 222 10.98 17.47 16.51
CA ASN A 222 10.50 18.27 17.66
C ASN A 222 10.48 17.49 18.98
N VAL A 223 10.25 16.19 18.93
CA VAL A 223 10.24 15.31 20.11
C VAL A 223 11.65 14.93 20.54
N LEU A 224 12.53 14.66 19.59
CA LEU A 224 13.89 14.21 19.86
C LEU A 224 14.82 15.35 20.26
N TYR A 225 14.71 16.51 19.63
CA TYR A 225 15.69 17.59 19.74
C TYR A 225 15.16 18.83 20.47
N GLN A 226 16.05 19.48 21.20
CA GLN A 226 15.79 20.80 21.80
C GLN A 226 16.42 21.93 20.95
N LYS A 227 17.62 21.69 20.41
CA LYS A 227 18.43 22.62 19.60
C LYS A 227 18.58 22.10 18.18
N HIS A 228 19.01 22.93 17.26
CA HIS A 228 19.34 22.60 15.86
C HIS A 228 18.22 21.93 15.02
N LYS A 229 16.96 22.02 15.49
CA LYS A 229 15.80 21.35 14.86
C LYS A 229 15.68 21.60 13.35
N LYS A 230 15.96 22.82 12.90
CA LYS A 230 15.85 23.21 11.49
C LYS A 230 16.85 22.43 10.62
N ILE A 231 18.13 22.41 11.06
CA ILE A 231 19.21 21.72 10.33
C ILE A 231 18.94 20.22 10.26
N ILE A 232 18.55 19.62 11.37
CA ILE A 232 18.24 18.19 11.46
C ILE A 232 17.03 17.86 10.58
N GLY A 233 15.98 18.70 10.62
CA GLY A 233 14.83 18.55 9.75
C GLY A 233 15.20 18.56 8.27
N ILE A 234 16.07 19.50 7.86
CA ILE A 234 16.57 19.56 6.48
C ILE A 234 17.35 18.29 6.11
N ILE A 235 18.25 17.82 6.97
CA ILE A 235 19.02 16.59 6.73
C ILE A 235 18.10 15.38 6.58
N VAL A 236 17.12 15.23 7.47
CA VAL A 236 16.14 14.12 7.38
C VAL A 236 15.34 14.19 6.07
N VAL A 237 14.90 15.40 5.67
CA VAL A 237 14.20 15.59 4.38
C VAL A 237 15.09 15.24 3.20
N ILE A 238 16.36 15.68 3.19
CA ILE A 238 17.32 15.33 2.13
C ILE A 238 17.53 13.79 2.08
N LEU A 239 17.68 13.12 3.22
CA LEU A 239 17.82 11.67 3.26
C LEU A 239 16.58 10.96 2.71
N ILE A 240 15.37 11.39 3.08
CA ILE A 240 14.12 10.81 2.59
C ILE A 240 14.00 10.98 1.07
N LEU A 241 14.33 12.13 0.56
CA LEU A 241 14.23 12.48 -0.86
C LEU A 241 15.45 12.04 -1.66
N SER A 242 16.51 11.51 -1.03
CA SER A 242 17.63 10.97 -1.77
C SER A 242 17.17 9.77 -2.63
N PRO A 243 17.74 9.57 -3.82
CA PRO A 243 17.34 8.46 -4.71
C PRO A 243 17.42 7.09 -4.04
N TYR A 244 18.34 6.92 -3.10
CA TYR A 244 18.45 5.70 -2.32
C TYR A 244 17.17 5.43 -1.51
N TYR A 245 16.65 6.44 -0.79
CA TYR A 245 15.43 6.31 -0.01
C TYR A 245 14.18 6.40 -0.86
N SER A 246 14.23 7.01 -2.04
CA SER A 246 13.10 7.03 -2.95
C SER A 246 12.64 5.62 -3.33
N ASN A 247 13.55 4.64 -3.38
CA ASN A 247 13.21 3.23 -3.54
C ASN A 247 12.42 2.67 -2.35
N TYR A 248 12.70 3.12 -1.12
CA TYR A 248 11.95 2.69 0.06
C TYR A 248 10.60 3.36 0.18
N PHE A 249 10.53 4.61 -0.21
CA PHE A 249 9.28 5.38 -0.16
C PHE A 249 8.47 5.21 -1.43
N ASN A 250 8.99 4.46 -2.40
CA ASN A 250 8.36 4.22 -3.70
C ASN A 250 7.67 5.46 -4.24
N THR A 251 8.43 6.53 -4.43
CA THR A 251 7.90 7.87 -4.77
C THR A 251 7.12 7.90 -6.07
N THR A 252 7.32 6.90 -6.94
CA THR A 252 6.56 6.73 -8.18
C THR A 252 5.15 6.24 -7.94
N LEU A 253 4.91 5.57 -6.79
CA LEU A 253 3.61 5.02 -6.37
C LEU A 253 3.13 5.66 -5.06
N ALA A 254 3.30 6.97 -4.91
CA ALA A 254 2.98 7.68 -3.67
C ALA A 254 1.51 7.57 -3.23
N PHE A 255 0.60 7.26 -4.16
CA PHE A 255 -0.80 6.98 -3.86
C PHE A 255 -1.07 5.55 -3.35
N PHE A 256 -0.09 4.65 -3.42
CA PHE A 256 -0.27 3.25 -3.08
C PHE A 256 -0.14 3.01 -1.56
N GLY A 257 -1.03 2.20 -0.97
CA GLY A 257 -1.08 1.98 0.47
C GLY A 257 0.19 1.37 1.07
N ASN A 258 0.90 0.53 0.31
CA ASN A 258 2.21 0.01 0.72
C ASN A 258 3.25 1.12 0.94
N THR A 259 3.15 2.21 0.22
CA THR A 259 4.02 3.38 0.39
C THR A 259 3.62 4.18 1.62
N ILE A 260 2.34 4.48 1.77
CA ILE A 260 1.79 5.32 2.85
C ILE A 260 1.93 4.65 4.22
N ARG A 261 1.91 3.31 4.30
CA ARG A 261 2.11 2.56 5.55
C ARG A 261 3.36 2.97 6.32
N THR A 262 4.41 3.44 5.61
CA THR A 262 5.67 3.88 6.22
C THR A 262 5.44 5.01 7.24
N VAL A 263 4.46 5.88 6.96
CA VAL A 263 4.07 6.94 7.90
C VAL A 263 3.39 6.35 9.14
N ALA A 264 2.49 5.38 8.96
CA ALA A 264 1.80 4.73 10.08
C ALA A 264 2.80 3.98 10.96
N ILE A 265 3.76 3.27 10.38
CA ILE A 265 4.86 2.58 11.09
C ILE A 265 5.72 3.60 11.84
N GLY A 266 6.20 4.64 11.17
CA GLY A 266 7.03 5.67 11.78
C GLY A 266 6.32 6.40 12.92
N MET A 267 5.02 6.66 12.76
CA MET A 267 4.21 7.28 13.82
C MET A 267 4.00 6.31 15.00
N SER A 268 3.80 5.01 14.75
CA SER A 268 3.73 4.00 15.81
C SER A 268 5.05 3.96 16.61
N MET A 269 6.19 3.98 15.94
CA MET A 269 7.51 3.99 16.57
C MET A 269 7.73 5.25 17.41
N LEU A 270 7.30 6.41 16.91
CA LEU A 270 7.35 7.68 17.65
C LEU A 270 6.46 7.64 18.91
N VAL A 271 5.25 7.08 18.81
CA VAL A 271 4.33 6.94 19.97
C VAL A 271 4.91 5.96 21.00
N VAL A 272 5.49 4.84 20.56
CA VAL A 272 6.20 3.90 21.45
C VAL A 272 7.40 4.57 22.13
N TYR A 273 8.19 5.36 21.40
CA TYR A 273 9.26 6.15 22.00
C TYR A 273 8.75 7.06 23.11
N LEU A 274 7.66 7.80 22.85
CA LEU A 274 7.02 8.65 23.87
C LEU A 274 6.53 7.85 25.09
N TYR A 275 5.98 6.65 24.86
CA TYR A 275 5.56 5.75 25.93
C TYR A 275 6.75 5.29 26.78
N THR A 276 7.84 4.84 26.15
CA THR A 276 9.03 4.39 26.88
C THR A 276 9.66 5.52 27.74
N LYS A 277 9.56 6.77 27.25
CA LYS A 277 10.09 7.96 27.93
C LYS A 277 9.17 8.46 29.04
N SER A 278 7.87 8.56 28.79
CA SER A 278 6.92 9.22 29.70
C SER A 278 6.15 8.26 30.61
N LYS A 279 6.08 6.98 30.24
CA LYS A 279 5.24 5.98 30.88
C LYS A 279 3.75 6.39 30.96
N ASN A 280 3.30 7.21 30.02
CA ASN A 280 1.90 7.60 29.93
C ASN A 280 1.10 6.54 29.19
N THR A 281 0.23 5.83 29.90
CA THR A 281 -0.57 4.72 29.39
C THR A 281 -1.59 5.13 28.34
N TYR A 282 -2.07 6.37 28.36
CA TYR A 282 -3.02 6.84 27.35
C TYR A 282 -2.43 6.91 25.94
N LEU A 283 -1.11 6.78 25.78
CA LEU A 283 -0.46 6.66 24.47
C LEU A 283 -0.82 5.35 23.73
N PHE A 284 -1.35 4.35 24.43
CA PHE A 284 -1.89 3.14 23.79
C PHE A 284 -3.13 3.41 22.92
N ILE A 285 -3.87 4.49 23.17
CA ILE A 285 -5.04 4.88 22.36
C ILE A 285 -4.61 5.34 20.96
N PRO A 286 -3.75 6.36 20.77
CA PRO A 286 -3.26 6.72 19.44
C PRO A 286 -2.44 5.60 18.80
N LEU A 287 -1.77 4.74 19.58
CA LEU A 287 -1.08 3.57 19.04
C LEU A 287 -2.07 2.57 18.40
N MET A 288 -3.19 2.29 19.07
CA MET A 288 -4.27 1.49 18.48
C MET A 288 -4.81 2.09 17.18
N CYS A 289 -4.95 3.43 17.13
CA CYS A 289 -5.37 4.13 15.92
C CYS A 289 -4.35 3.99 14.79
N THR A 290 -3.04 4.08 15.09
CA THR A 290 -1.99 3.87 14.07
C THR A 290 -1.97 2.44 13.57
N TYR A 291 -2.27 1.45 14.39
CA TYR A 291 -2.36 0.05 13.98
C TYR A 291 -3.53 -0.20 13.03
N TYR A 292 -4.73 0.28 13.36
CA TYR A 292 -5.88 0.18 12.45
C TYR A 292 -5.63 0.96 11.14
N ALA A 293 -5.08 2.16 11.22
CA ALA A 293 -4.75 2.95 10.04
C ALA A 293 -3.73 2.22 9.14
N GLY A 294 -2.68 1.64 9.71
CA GLY A 294 -1.72 0.83 8.95
C GLY A 294 -2.39 -0.38 8.26
N ILE A 295 -3.23 -1.12 8.97
CA ILE A 295 -3.99 -2.26 8.41
C ILE A 295 -4.96 -1.77 7.32
N SER A 296 -5.55 -0.59 7.46
CA SER A 296 -6.42 -0.01 6.43
C SER A 296 -5.69 0.35 5.14
N MET A 297 -4.41 0.61 5.20
CA MET A 297 -3.56 0.93 4.06
C MET A 297 -3.01 -0.34 3.38
N THR A 298 -2.62 -1.31 4.18
CA THR A 298 -2.10 -2.61 3.70
C THR A 298 -2.18 -3.67 4.78
N SER A 299 -2.60 -4.87 4.39
CA SER A 299 -2.70 -6.04 5.29
C SER A 299 -1.35 -6.43 5.91
N SER A 300 -0.23 -6.16 5.25
CA SER A 300 1.11 -6.46 5.80
C SER A 300 1.41 -5.72 7.11
N CYS A 301 0.74 -4.58 7.37
CA CYS A 301 0.84 -3.89 8.65
C CYS A 301 0.36 -4.73 9.84
N PHE A 302 -0.49 -5.73 9.63
CA PHE A 302 -0.87 -6.65 10.68
C PHE A 302 0.35 -7.31 11.33
N PHE A 303 1.24 -7.89 10.53
CA PHE A 303 2.45 -8.55 11.04
C PHE A 303 3.44 -7.57 11.64
N ILE A 304 3.62 -6.40 11.01
CA ILE A 304 4.51 -5.34 11.53
C ILE A 304 4.02 -4.87 12.90
N ASN A 305 2.72 -4.64 13.04
CA ASN A 305 2.10 -4.25 14.30
C ASN A 305 2.21 -5.37 15.36
N ALA A 306 2.11 -6.65 14.96
CA ALA A 306 2.32 -7.77 15.86
C ALA A 306 3.76 -7.80 16.42
N PHE A 307 4.77 -7.47 15.59
CA PHE A 307 6.15 -7.34 16.07
C PHE A 307 6.31 -6.18 17.06
N ILE A 308 5.68 -5.03 16.79
CA ILE A 308 5.68 -3.90 17.73
C ILE A 308 5.01 -4.29 19.05
N VAL A 309 3.87 -4.96 19.00
CA VAL A 309 3.13 -5.42 20.20
C VAL A 309 3.96 -6.41 21.01
N ALA A 310 4.58 -7.40 20.37
CA ALA A 310 5.48 -8.34 21.04
C ALA A 310 6.67 -7.60 21.68
N GLY A 311 7.26 -6.65 20.97
CA GLY A 311 8.32 -5.80 21.52
C GLY A 311 7.89 -5.00 22.76
N ILE A 312 6.68 -4.44 22.76
CA ILE A 312 6.12 -3.72 23.93
C ILE A 312 5.87 -4.69 25.09
N PHE A 313 5.30 -5.87 24.81
CA PHE A 313 5.06 -6.89 25.83
C PHE A 313 6.36 -7.25 26.56
N PHE A 314 7.40 -7.63 25.83
CA PHE A 314 8.69 -7.97 26.43
C PHE A 314 9.35 -6.76 27.10
N TYR A 315 9.24 -5.56 26.51
CA TYR A 315 9.69 -4.34 27.15
C TYR A 315 9.03 -4.13 28.52
N MET A 316 7.71 -4.32 28.64
CA MET A 316 6.99 -4.23 29.92
C MET A 316 7.45 -5.29 30.91
N CYS A 317 7.66 -6.53 30.46
CA CYS A 317 8.19 -7.61 31.29
C CYS A 317 9.60 -7.30 31.81
N PHE A 318 10.50 -6.87 30.95
CA PHE A 318 11.88 -6.57 31.35
C PHE A 318 12.02 -5.35 32.23
N THR A 319 11.16 -4.34 32.05
CA THR A 319 11.11 -3.16 32.92
C THR A 319 10.31 -3.37 34.20
N ASN A 320 9.86 -4.60 34.50
CA ASN A 320 9.00 -4.97 35.63
C ASN A 320 7.80 -4.02 35.75
N GLU A 321 7.02 -3.87 34.66
CA GLU A 321 5.85 -3.01 34.70
C GLU A 321 4.72 -3.73 35.44
N THR A 322 4.50 -3.38 36.71
CA THR A 322 3.50 -3.99 37.59
C THR A 322 2.22 -3.17 37.74
N ARG A 323 2.13 -2.02 37.10
CA ARG A 323 0.94 -1.18 37.16
C ARG A 323 -0.16 -1.74 36.26
N PHE A 324 -1.25 -2.19 36.85
CA PHE A 324 -2.36 -2.82 36.18
C PHE A 324 -2.93 -2.02 34.99
N LYS A 325 -3.02 -0.69 35.13
CA LYS A 325 -3.49 0.21 34.06
C LYS A 325 -2.68 0.09 32.77
N HIS A 326 -1.37 -0.17 32.85
CA HIS A 326 -0.53 -0.35 31.66
C HIS A 326 -0.92 -1.59 30.89
N TRP A 327 -1.16 -2.70 31.60
CA TRP A 327 -1.56 -3.97 31.00
C TRP A 327 -2.93 -3.91 30.36
N ILE A 328 -3.91 -3.30 31.02
CA ILE A 328 -5.26 -3.13 30.45
C ILE A 328 -5.22 -2.34 29.16
N LEU A 329 -4.59 -1.16 29.15
CA LEU A 329 -4.55 -0.33 27.94
C LEU A 329 -3.65 -0.91 26.85
N PHE A 330 -2.63 -1.68 27.22
CA PHE A 330 -1.86 -2.48 26.27
C PHE A 330 -2.73 -3.54 25.60
N ILE A 331 -3.48 -4.35 26.37
CA ILE A 331 -4.41 -5.38 25.82
C ILE A 331 -5.43 -4.72 24.89
N ILE A 332 -6.02 -3.60 25.29
CA ILE A 332 -6.96 -2.85 24.43
C ILE A 332 -6.28 -2.41 23.13
N SER A 333 -5.03 -1.97 23.19
CA SER A 333 -4.29 -1.56 21.98
C SER A 333 -3.99 -2.71 21.01
N CYS A 334 -4.09 -3.97 21.45
CA CYS A 334 -3.95 -5.15 20.60
C CYS A 334 -5.22 -5.49 19.80
N LEU A 335 -6.33 -4.78 20.07
CA LEU A 335 -7.61 -5.01 19.39
C LEU A 335 -7.50 -5.08 17.84
N PRO A 336 -6.77 -4.19 17.15
CA PRO A 336 -6.63 -4.26 15.69
C PRO A 336 -6.02 -5.59 15.21
N ILE A 337 -5.06 -6.11 15.96
CA ILE A 337 -4.35 -7.35 15.62
C ILE A 337 -5.29 -8.54 15.81
N PHE A 338 -5.98 -8.63 16.94
CA PHE A 338 -6.95 -9.70 17.18
C PHE A 338 -8.13 -9.66 16.20
N HIS A 339 -8.61 -8.44 15.89
CA HIS A 339 -9.69 -8.26 14.93
C HIS A 339 -9.30 -8.81 13.56
N TYR A 340 -8.15 -8.38 13.03
CA TYR A 340 -7.66 -8.88 11.74
C TYR A 340 -7.37 -10.38 11.77
N ALA A 341 -6.72 -10.89 12.82
CA ALA A 341 -6.38 -12.30 12.94
C ALA A 341 -7.62 -13.21 12.92
N ILE A 342 -8.67 -12.83 13.65
CA ILE A 342 -9.93 -13.60 13.68
C ILE A 342 -10.57 -13.62 12.29
N LEU A 343 -10.59 -12.49 11.60
CA LEU A 343 -11.14 -12.41 10.26
C LEU A 343 -10.31 -13.21 9.25
N PHE A 344 -8.98 -13.19 9.40
CA PHE A 344 -8.06 -13.91 8.51
C PHE A 344 -8.15 -15.44 8.66
N ILE A 345 -8.29 -15.92 9.89
CA ILE A 345 -8.32 -17.37 10.19
C ILE A 345 -9.72 -17.96 9.95
N SER A 346 -10.76 -17.13 10.00
CA SER A 346 -12.14 -17.61 9.93
C SER A 346 -12.49 -18.14 8.53
N PRO A 347 -13.20 -19.27 8.44
CA PRO A 347 -13.70 -19.78 7.17
C PRO A 347 -14.56 -18.74 6.45
N THR A 348 -14.49 -18.72 5.12
CA THR A 348 -15.19 -17.76 4.26
C THR A 348 -16.70 -17.69 4.48
N ASN A 349 -17.31 -18.82 4.86
CA ASN A 349 -18.75 -18.92 5.14
C ASN A 349 -19.16 -18.50 6.55
N THR A 350 -18.22 -18.08 7.40
CA THR A 350 -18.54 -17.69 8.77
C THR A 350 -19.17 -16.31 8.80
N SER A 351 -20.33 -16.17 9.47
CA SER A 351 -20.99 -14.89 9.65
C SER A 351 -20.08 -13.89 10.38
N TYR A 352 -19.96 -12.66 9.86
CA TYR A 352 -19.22 -11.58 10.51
C TYR A 352 -19.65 -11.36 11.96
N PHE A 353 -20.96 -11.48 12.24
CA PHE A 353 -21.49 -11.37 13.60
C PHE A 353 -20.88 -12.42 14.56
N LYS A 354 -20.73 -13.68 14.11
CA LYS A 354 -20.05 -14.74 14.89
C LYS A 354 -18.59 -14.38 15.16
N MET A 355 -17.89 -13.84 14.15
CA MET A 355 -16.49 -13.41 14.32
C MET A 355 -16.36 -12.28 15.33
N MET A 356 -17.29 -11.31 15.31
CA MET A 356 -17.32 -10.23 16.30
C MET A 356 -17.61 -10.72 17.71
N LEU A 357 -18.51 -11.71 17.86
CA LEU A 357 -18.72 -12.34 19.16
C LEU A 357 -17.46 -13.03 19.68
N ILE A 358 -16.72 -13.74 18.80
CA ILE A 358 -15.45 -14.37 19.15
C ILE A 358 -14.43 -13.31 19.59
N LEU A 359 -14.33 -12.19 18.87
CA LEU A 359 -13.43 -11.08 19.21
C LEU A 359 -13.79 -10.48 20.59
N ILE A 360 -15.06 -10.21 20.81
CA ILE A 360 -15.55 -9.67 22.09
C ILE A 360 -15.27 -10.67 23.21
N ALA A 361 -15.57 -11.94 23.02
CA ALA A 361 -15.29 -12.99 24.00
C ALA A 361 -13.80 -13.10 24.31
N LEU A 362 -12.94 -13.10 23.29
CA LEU A 362 -11.49 -13.10 23.46
C LEU A 362 -11.01 -11.88 24.26
N MET A 363 -11.49 -10.69 23.92
CA MET A 363 -11.11 -9.46 24.64
C MET A 363 -11.59 -9.51 26.09
N ILE A 364 -12.80 -9.96 26.36
CA ILE A 364 -13.31 -10.15 27.72
C ILE A 364 -12.44 -11.14 28.48
N VAL A 365 -12.12 -12.29 27.90
CA VAL A 365 -11.24 -13.29 28.55
C VAL A 365 -9.88 -12.69 28.88
N LEU A 366 -9.24 -11.97 27.96
CA LEU A 366 -7.95 -11.34 28.20
C LEU A 366 -8.02 -10.27 29.32
N LEU A 367 -9.09 -9.48 29.34
CA LEU A 367 -9.30 -8.49 30.39
C LEU A 367 -9.59 -9.11 31.76
N VAL A 368 -10.38 -10.20 31.79
CA VAL A 368 -10.65 -10.96 33.02
C VAL A 368 -9.36 -11.62 33.52
N VAL A 369 -8.59 -12.28 32.67
CA VAL A 369 -7.29 -12.86 33.03
C VAL A 369 -6.37 -11.76 33.59
N ALA A 370 -6.26 -10.63 32.91
CA ALA A 370 -5.46 -9.50 33.41
C ALA A 370 -5.94 -9.01 34.78
N TYR A 371 -7.26 -8.98 35.00
CA TYR A 371 -7.84 -8.61 36.30
C TYR A 371 -7.52 -9.63 37.39
N LEU A 372 -7.62 -10.93 37.09
CA LEU A 372 -7.30 -12.01 38.04
C LEU A 372 -5.83 -11.99 38.44
N VAL A 373 -4.91 -11.73 37.49
CA VAL A 373 -3.47 -11.71 37.76
C VAL A 373 -2.95 -10.32 38.20
N ARG A 374 -3.83 -9.34 38.41
CA ARG A 374 -3.43 -7.95 38.71
C ARG A 374 -2.49 -7.80 39.92
N ASN A 375 -2.63 -8.68 40.92
CA ASN A 375 -1.81 -8.70 42.13
C ASN A 375 -0.51 -9.49 41.95
N HIS A 376 -0.34 -10.19 40.82
CA HIS A 376 0.79 -11.07 40.51
C HIS A 376 1.47 -10.69 39.19
N LEU A 377 1.41 -9.41 38.81
CA LEU A 377 2.04 -8.91 37.57
C LEU A 377 3.57 -9.04 37.59
N ASP A 378 4.19 -9.10 38.76
CA ASP A 378 5.61 -9.43 38.91
C ASP A 378 5.92 -10.85 38.43
N ILE A 379 5.03 -11.81 38.70
CA ILE A 379 5.13 -13.18 38.18
C ILE A 379 4.97 -13.21 36.67
N VAL A 380 3.97 -12.47 36.13
CA VAL A 380 3.80 -12.34 34.69
C VAL A 380 5.06 -11.77 34.04
N CYS A 381 5.68 -10.74 34.63
CA CYS A 381 6.92 -10.19 34.16
C CYS A 381 8.09 -11.19 34.21
N LYS A 382 8.19 -12.02 35.27
CA LYS A 382 9.20 -13.07 35.37
C LYS A 382 8.99 -14.15 34.29
N ILE A 383 7.76 -14.60 34.09
CA ILE A 383 7.42 -15.56 33.03
C ILE A 383 7.76 -14.99 31.66
N GLY A 384 7.39 -13.72 31.36
CA GLY A 384 7.71 -13.06 30.11
C GLY A 384 9.23 -12.97 29.84
N LYS A 385 10.05 -12.76 30.87
CA LYS A 385 11.52 -12.78 30.73
C LYS A 385 12.05 -14.17 30.34
N ILE A 386 11.46 -15.23 30.86
CA ILE A 386 11.81 -16.62 30.52
C ILE A 386 11.27 -16.97 29.14
N LEU A 387 10.08 -16.47 28.81
CA LEU A 387 9.45 -16.74 27.52
C LEU A 387 10.27 -16.22 26.34
N LEU A 388 10.95 -15.07 26.48
CA LEU A 388 11.76 -14.50 25.41
C LEU A 388 12.84 -15.45 24.87
N PRO A 389 13.76 -16.00 25.70
CA PRO A 389 14.75 -16.96 25.21
C PRO A 389 14.10 -18.26 24.72
N VAL A 390 13.03 -18.72 25.34
CA VAL A 390 12.33 -19.94 24.89
C VAL A 390 11.76 -19.76 23.48
N VAL A 391 11.08 -18.63 23.21
CA VAL A 391 10.57 -18.30 21.87
C VAL A 391 11.72 -18.17 20.87
N LEU A 392 12.80 -17.50 21.26
CA LEU A 392 13.98 -17.35 20.40
C LEU A 392 14.60 -18.71 20.02
N VAL A 393 14.82 -19.57 21.00
CA VAL A 393 15.35 -20.93 20.77
C VAL A 393 14.40 -21.75 19.90
N GLY A 394 13.09 -21.65 20.16
CA GLY A 394 12.08 -22.31 19.33
C GLY A 394 12.10 -21.83 17.87
N LEU A 395 12.17 -20.52 17.64
CA LEU A 395 12.26 -19.94 16.28
C LEU A 395 13.56 -20.36 15.57
N ILE A 396 14.69 -20.38 16.28
CA ILE A 396 15.97 -20.86 15.74
C ILE A 396 15.87 -22.36 15.38
N GLY A 397 15.30 -23.18 16.26
CA GLY A 397 15.07 -24.60 15.98
C GLY A 397 14.21 -24.83 14.74
N LEU A 398 13.11 -24.10 14.62
CA LEU A 398 12.24 -24.13 13.41
C LEU A 398 12.99 -23.65 12.16
N SER A 399 13.88 -22.68 12.29
CA SER A 399 14.71 -22.19 11.18
C SER A 399 15.68 -23.25 10.68
N PHE A 400 16.27 -24.05 11.58
CA PHE A 400 17.12 -25.17 11.16
C PHE A 400 16.37 -26.23 10.35
N LEU A 401 15.09 -26.47 10.64
CA LEU A 401 14.25 -27.38 9.87
C LEU A 401 14.00 -26.88 8.44
N LYS A 402 14.08 -25.57 8.21
CA LYS A 402 13.81 -24.92 6.91
C LYS A 402 15.07 -24.29 6.27
N ARG A 403 16.26 -24.63 6.75
CA ARG A 403 17.52 -24.04 6.29
C ARG A 403 17.80 -24.20 4.79
N ASN A 404 17.32 -25.26 4.18
CA ASN A 404 17.50 -25.60 2.76
C ASN A 404 16.26 -25.23 1.91
N SER A 405 15.28 -24.51 2.45
CA SER A 405 14.15 -24.05 1.68
C SER A 405 14.52 -22.83 0.84
N GLU A 406 13.64 -22.46 -0.09
CA GLU A 406 13.75 -21.23 -0.89
C GLU A 406 14.00 -20.00 0.02
N TYR A 407 13.36 -19.95 1.19
CA TYR A 407 13.48 -18.90 2.18
C TYR A 407 14.48 -19.27 3.29
N GLY A 408 15.63 -19.80 2.91
CA GLY A 408 16.71 -20.15 3.82
C GLY A 408 17.48 -18.93 4.33
N TYR A 409 18.64 -19.19 5.01
CA TYR A 409 19.42 -18.12 5.62
C TYR A 409 19.95 -17.06 4.63
N SER A 410 20.20 -17.45 3.38
CA SER A 410 20.62 -16.52 2.32
C SER A 410 19.59 -15.46 2.03
N TYR A 411 18.31 -15.78 2.20
CA TYR A 411 17.20 -14.86 1.95
C TYR A 411 17.23 -13.62 2.85
N PHE A 412 17.71 -13.73 4.08
CA PHE A 412 17.82 -12.57 4.96
C PHE A 412 18.66 -11.45 4.36
N PHE A 413 19.75 -11.78 3.71
CA PHE A 413 20.66 -10.80 3.11
C PHE A 413 20.12 -10.26 1.79
N ALA A 414 19.27 -11.01 1.11
CA ALA A 414 18.62 -10.64 -0.16
C ALA A 414 17.26 -9.97 0.02
N ILE A 415 16.66 -10.02 1.22
CA ILE A 415 15.28 -9.54 1.49
C ILE A 415 15.05 -8.10 1.06
N ARG A 416 16.10 -7.29 1.12
CA ARG A 416 15.99 -5.89 0.73
C ARG A 416 16.11 -5.65 -0.78
N SER A 417 16.57 -6.62 -1.54
CA SER A 417 16.61 -6.58 -3.00
C SER A 417 15.31 -7.07 -3.63
N ILE A 418 14.49 -7.78 -2.84
CA ILE A 418 13.15 -8.10 -3.23
C ILE A 418 12.35 -6.82 -3.07
N ASP A 419 12.26 -6.07 -4.14
CA ASP A 419 11.24 -5.05 -4.26
C ASP A 419 9.91 -5.66 -3.86
N ASP A 420 9.03 -4.87 -3.28
CA ASP A 420 7.69 -5.24 -2.85
C ASP A 420 6.87 -6.01 -3.91
N MET A 421 7.45 -6.38 -5.01
CA MET A 421 6.82 -6.73 -6.27
C MET A 421 7.03 -8.15 -6.75
N GLY A 422 7.63 -9.02 -5.96
CA GLY A 422 7.74 -10.44 -6.32
C GLY A 422 8.51 -10.76 -7.61
N VAL A 423 9.24 -9.79 -8.14
CA VAL A 423 10.08 -10.00 -9.32
C VAL A 423 11.28 -10.85 -8.93
N ASN A 424 11.44 -11.96 -9.61
CA ASN A 424 12.54 -12.89 -9.53
C ASN A 424 13.83 -12.21 -9.08
N VAL A 425 14.25 -12.52 -7.87
CA VAL A 425 15.61 -12.25 -7.42
C VAL A 425 16.50 -13.07 -8.32
N THR A 426 16.83 -12.51 -9.46
CA THR A 426 17.94 -13.03 -10.23
C THR A 426 19.18 -12.88 -9.37
N THR A 427 19.84 -13.96 -9.16
CA THR A 427 21.02 -14.22 -8.34
C THR A 427 22.24 -13.34 -8.61
N HIS A 428 22.07 -12.21 -9.23
CA HIS A 428 23.12 -11.23 -9.43
C HIS A 428 23.04 -10.22 -8.29
N ILE A 429 23.95 -10.35 -7.33
CA ILE A 429 24.27 -9.29 -6.38
C ILE A 429 24.78 -8.12 -7.22
N ASP A 430 23.88 -7.27 -7.63
CA ASP A 430 24.24 -6.01 -8.24
C ASP A 430 24.98 -5.17 -7.19
N HIS A 431 26.09 -4.53 -7.57
CA HIS A 431 26.86 -3.69 -6.65
C HIS A 431 26.00 -2.65 -5.93
N ASN A 432 24.88 -2.24 -6.53
CA ASN A 432 23.91 -1.31 -5.98
C ASN A 432 23.11 -1.90 -4.81
N GLU A 433 22.82 -3.20 -4.82
CA GLU A 433 22.15 -3.88 -3.71
C GLU A 433 23.07 -4.00 -2.49
N LEU A 434 24.36 -4.24 -2.70
CA LEU A 434 25.34 -4.29 -1.61
C LEU A 434 25.39 -2.94 -0.87
N VAL A 435 25.45 -1.83 -1.60
CA VAL A 435 25.47 -0.48 -1.00
C VAL A 435 24.18 -0.22 -0.24
N ARG A 436 23.03 -0.57 -0.81
CA ARG A 436 21.71 -0.45 -0.18
C ARG A 436 21.65 -1.25 1.12
N ASN A 437 22.10 -2.48 1.11
CA ASN A 437 22.14 -3.34 2.28
C ASN A 437 23.11 -2.79 3.36
N ILE A 438 24.28 -2.30 2.98
CA ILE A 438 25.23 -1.67 3.90
C ILE A 438 24.59 -0.47 4.59
N ILE A 439 23.94 0.42 3.85
CA ILE A 439 23.27 1.59 4.44
C ILE A 439 22.14 1.15 5.38
N PHE A 440 21.36 0.14 5.00
CA PHE A 440 20.36 -0.43 5.87
C PHE A 440 20.95 -0.94 7.21
N TYR A 441 22.03 -1.70 7.16
CA TYR A 441 22.70 -2.17 8.39
C TYR A 441 23.27 -1.01 9.20
N ILE A 442 23.81 0.02 8.55
CA ILE A 442 24.23 1.24 9.24
C ILE A 442 23.05 1.90 9.97
N LEU A 443 21.86 1.95 9.35
CA LEU A 443 20.66 2.48 9.99
C LEU A 443 20.26 1.64 11.22
N VAL A 444 20.26 0.33 11.09
CA VAL A 444 19.93 -0.57 12.20
C VAL A 444 20.95 -0.43 13.34
N ILE A 445 22.24 -0.55 13.03
CA ILE A 445 23.33 -0.47 14.02
C ILE A 445 23.38 0.93 14.64
N GLY A 446 23.21 1.98 13.83
CA GLY A 446 23.23 3.36 14.29
C GLY A 446 22.18 3.69 15.36
N GLN A 447 21.06 2.94 15.39
CA GLN A 447 20.07 3.08 16.45
C GLN A 447 20.54 2.55 17.80
N PHE A 448 21.49 1.60 17.83
CA PHE A 448 22.01 0.99 19.05
C PHE A 448 23.30 1.64 19.55
N ILE A 449 23.92 2.50 18.77
CA ILE A 449 25.11 3.26 19.18
C ILE A 449 24.80 4.05 20.47
N ASN A 450 25.75 4.08 21.40
CA ASN A 450 25.57 4.68 22.72
C ASN A 450 24.30 4.18 23.45
N PHE A 451 24.25 2.88 23.73
CA PHE A 451 23.07 2.19 24.26
C PHE A 451 22.50 2.83 25.54
N LYS A 452 23.33 3.44 26.36
CA LYS A 452 22.89 4.12 27.59
C LYS A 452 21.94 5.30 27.30
N TYR A 453 22.13 5.97 26.17
CA TYR A 453 21.29 7.06 25.74
C TYR A 453 19.99 6.49 25.14
N HIS A 454 18.84 6.85 25.74
CA HIS A 454 17.54 6.26 25.40
C HIS A 454 17.43 4.73 25.58
N SER A 455 18.15 4.17 26.56
CA SER A 455 18.25 2.72 26.78
C SER A 455 16.90 2.00 26.82
N LYS A 456 15.85 2.60 27.38
CA LYS A 456 14.50 2.00 27.45
C LYS A 456 13.90 1.76 26.08
N TYR A 457 14.05 2.71 25.16
CA TYR A 457 13.55 2.56 23.79
C TYR A 457 14.42 1.59 22.99
N LYS A 458 15.74 1.69 23.13
CA LYS A 458 16.69 0.76 22.49
C LYS A 458 16.47 -0.68 22.93
N PHE A 459 16.11 -0.88 24.19
CA PHE A 459 15.75 -2.20 24.70
C PHE A 459 14.50 -2.76 24.01
N PHE A 460 13.47 -1.95 23.81
CA PHE A 460 12.30 -2.31 23.00
C PHE A 460 12.72 -2.71 21.57
N LEU A 461 13.54 -1.88 20.90
CA LEU A 461 14.03 -2.19 19.54
C LEU A 461 14.85 -3.49 19.50
N LEU A 462 15.73 -3.68 20.50
CA LEU A 462 16.54 -4.89 20.58
C LEU A 462 15.69 -6.16 20.65
N THR A 463 14.59 -6.11 21.37
CA THR A 463 13.65 -7.23 21.46
C THR A 463 13.07 -7.59 20.09
N ILE A 464 12.69 -6.59 19.29
CA ILE A 464 12.18 -6.82 17.92
C ILE A 464 13.26 -7.43 17.03
N VAL A 465 14.48 -6.87 17.06
CA VAL A 465 15.60 -7.38 16.27
C VAL A 465 15.95 -8.82 16.65
N VAL A 466 16.05 -9.11 17.93
CA VAL A 466 16.43 -10.45 18.44
C VAL A 466 15.37 -11.49 18.08
N LEU A 467 14.10 -11.17 18.23
CA LEU A 467 13.01 -12.15 18.00
C LEU A 467 12.62 -12.31 16.53
N PHE A 468 12.66 -11.24 15.74
CA PHE A 468 12.02 -11.27 14.44
C PHE A 468 12.91 -10.88 13.28
N LEU A 469 13.85 -9.93 13.48
CA LEU A 469 14.64 -9.34 12.40
C LEU A 469 16.13 -9.72 12.48
N ASN A 470 16.40 -10.99 12.71
CA ASN A 470 17.76 -11.52 12.67
C ASN A 470 17.86 -12.75 11.74
N PRO A 471 19.05 -13.02 11.17
CA PRO A 471 19.22 -14.12 10.21
C PRO A 471 18.89 -15.49 10.79
N LEU A 472 19.10 -15.70 12.09
CA LEU A 472 18.90 -17.00 12.72
C LEU A 472 17.43 -17.42 12.82
N VAL A 473 16.50 -16.48 12.78
CA VAL A 473 15.04 -16.75 12.84
C VAL A 473 14.34 -16.52 11.50
N CYS A 474 15.00 -15.91 10.53
CA CYS A 474 14.44 -15.56 9.24
C CYS A 474 13.76 -16.75 8.53
N PRO A 475 14.37 -17.94 8.39
CA PRO A 475 13.73 -19.06 7.73
C PRO A 475 12.41 -19.49 8.39
N ALA A 476 12.33 -19.46 9.72
CA ALA A 476 11.09 -19.79 10.42
C ALA A 476 10.00 -18.77 10.13
N ILE A 477 10.31 -17.48 10.22
CA ILE A 477 9.32 -16.41 9.97
C ILE A 477 8.81 -16.46 8.53
N CYS A 478 9.71 -16.55 7.55
CA CYS A 478 9.36 -16.59 6.15
C CYS A 478 8.53 -17.82 5.73
N ASN A 479 8.87 -19.00 6.25
CA ASN A 479 8.20 -20.24 5.85
C ASN A 479 6.90 -20.52 6.61
N TYR A 480 6.81 -20.13 7.89
CA TYR A 480 5.66 -20.46 8.72
C TYR A 480 4.68 -19.31 8.96
N LEU A 481 5.12 -18.06 8.78
CA LEU A 481 4.24 -16.90 8.92
C LEU A 481 3.97 -16.25 7.57
N THR A 482 4.95 -15.51 7.04
CA THR A 482 4.80 -14.81 5.76
C THR A 482 6.12 -14.23 5.26
N THR A 483 6.38 -14.44 4.00
CA THR A 483 7.56 -13.88 3.32
C THR A 483 7.38 -12.40 2.99
N ALA A 484 6.27 -12.04 2.36
CA ALA A 484 6.01 -10.68 1.91
C ALA A 484 5.94 -9.67 3.06
N ALA A 485 5.29 -10.04 4.18
CA ALA A 485 5.21 -9.15 5.34
C ALA A 485 6.55 -9.08 6.09
N TYR A 486 7.38 -10.13 6.06
CA TYR A 486 8.69 -10.11 6.68
C TYR A 486 9.62 -9.08 6.01
N ALA A 487 9.68 -9.07 4.67
CA ALA A 487 10.45 -8.06 3.93
C ALA A 487 10.01 -6.64 4.28
N ARG A 488 8.71 -6.41 4.42
CA ARG A 488 8.12 -5.11 4.76
C ARG A 488 8.35 -4.69 6.23
N ALA A 489 8.60 -5.63 7.14
CA ALA A 489 8.88 -5.33 8.55
C ALA A 489 10.20 -4.56 8.74
N PHE A 490 11.09 -4.56 7.77
CA PHE A 490 12.30 -3.73 7.78
C PHE A 490 12.00 -2.22 7.76
N ASP A 491 10.80 -1.79 7.37
CA ASP A 491 10.33 -0.40 7.45
C ASP A 491 10.34 0.14 8.90
N LEU A 492 10.34 -0.74 9.90
CA LEU A 492 10.57 -0.36 11.29
C LEU A 492 11.90 0.37 11.49
N PHE A 493 12.89 0.14 10.63
CA PHE A 493 14.23 0.70 10.74
C PHE A 493 14.59 1.71 9.65
N THR A 494 13.67 2.02 8.72
CA THR A 494 13.97 2.89 7.58
C THR A 494 13.04 4.10 7.47
N ASN A 495 12.21 4.36 8.46
CA ASN A 495 11.26 5.49 8.45
C ASN A 495 11.91 6.81 8.95
N PRO A 496 11.30 7.97 8.71
CA PRO A 496 11.83 9.29 9.11
C PRO A 496 12.14 9.44 10.59
N PHE A 497 11.34 8.81 11.47
CA PHE A 497 11.60 8.85 12.91
C PHE A 497 12.91 8.18 13.25
N VAL A 498 13.19 7.02 12.65
CA VAL A 498 14.43 6.27 12.84
C VAL A 498 15.65 7.07 12.37
N MET A 499 15.54 7.75 11.23
CA MET A 499 16.62 8.60 10.72
C MET A 499 16.96 9.73 11.71
N ALA A 500 15.94 10.43 12.19
CA ALA A 500 16.13 11.47 13.19
C ALA A 500 16.72 10.92 14.51
N PHE A 501 16.26 9.74 14.93
CA PHE A 501 16.76 9.07 16.13
C PHE A 501 18.23 8.63 16.02
N MET A 502 18.60 8.12 14.86
CA MET A 502 19.98 7.73 14.58
C MET A 502 20.93 8.93 14.60
N ILE A 503 20.56 10.03 13.93
CA ILE A 503 21.32 11.29 13.95
C ILE A 503 21.55 11.73 15.42
N GLN A 504 20.53 11.63 16.25
CA GLN A 504 20.64 11.98 17.68
C GLN A 504 21.62 11.08 18.44
N ASN A 505 21.70 9.79 18.10
CA ASN A 505 22.66 8.89 18.71
C ASN A 505 24.10 9.26 18.34
N PHE A 506 24.34 9.66 17.08
CA PHE A 506 25.65 10.12 16.63
C PHE A 506 26.08 11.45 17.27
N GLU A 507 25.13 12.35 17.60
CA GLU A 507 25.43 13.59 18.34
C GLU A 507 26.02 13.33 19.74
N HIS A 508 25.83 12.14 20.27
CA HIS A 508 26.26 11.77 21.62
C HIS A 508 27.27 10.61 21.61
N LEU A 509 27.96 10.36 20.48
CA LEU A 509 28.81 9.21 20.30
C LEU A 509 30.11 9.31 21.14
N THR A 510 30.77 10.47 21.13
CA THR A 510 32.04 10.71 21.83
C THR A 510 31.95 11.93 22.75
N SER A 511 33.00 12.17 23.53
CA SER A 511 33.19 13.39 24.32
C SER A 511 33.49 14.63 23.45
N PHE A 512 33.96 14.42 22.19
CA PHE A 512 34.33 15.50 21.28
C PHE A 512 33.11 15.99 20.50
N LYS A 513 32.51 17.07 20.94
CA LYS A 513 31.25 17.61 20.39
C LYS A 513 31.32 17.91 18.89
N TYR A 514 32.42 18.50 18.40
CA TYR A 514 32.58 18.85 16.99
C TYR A 514 32.72 17.61 16.10
N ALA A 515 33.42 16.57 16.56
CA ALA A 515 33.50 15.30 15.84
C ALA A 515 32.14 14.63 15.74
N ASN A 516 31.33 14.67 16.81
CA ASN A 516 29.99 14.14 16.80
C ASN A 516 29.09 14.88 15.80
N TYR A 517 29.17 16.22 15.74
CA TYR A 517 28.40 16.99 14.78
C TYR A 517 28.88 16.75 13.33
N ALA A 518 30.20 16.66 13.11
CA ALA A 518 30.72 16.32 11.79
C ALA A 518 30.24 14.95 11.32
N LEU A 519 30.22 13.96 12.21
CA LEU A 519 29.70 12.62 11.89
C LEU A 519 28.19 12.60 11.72
N ALA A 520 27.43 13.20 12.65
CA ALA A 520 25.98 13.17 12.64
C ALA A 520 25.36 13.96 11.49
N TYR A 521 25.94 15.10 11.12
CA TYR A 521 25.40 15.95 10.07
C TYR A 521 26.16 15.82 8.77
N GLY A 522 27.49 15.94 8.81
CA GLY A 522 28.35 15.83 7.64
C GLY A 522 28.37 14.40 7.07
N GLY A 523 28.57 13.40 7.92
CA GLY A 523 28.58 12.01 7.50
C GLY A 523 27.26 11.56 6.89
N MET A 524 26.12 11.98 7.45
CA MET A 524 24.79 11.66 6.91
C MET A 524 24.51 12.38 5.60
N LEU A 525 24.91 13.63 5.48
CA LEU A 525 24.78 14.39 4.26
C LEU A 525 25.63 13.76 3.13
N VAL A 526 26.89 13.42 3.44
CA VAL A 526 27.80 12.75 2.50
C VAL A 526 27.25 11.38 2.11
N ALA A 527 26.75 10.58 3.08
CA ALA A 527 26.12 9.29 2.77
C ALA A 527 24.91 9.45 1.84
N GLY A 528 24.06 10.45 2.06
CA GLY A 528 22.94 10.78 1.18
C GLY A 528 23.37 11.20 -0.22
N ILE A 529 24.41 12.04 -0.34
CA ILE A 529 24.94 12.52 -1.62
C ILE A 529 25.65 11.41 -2.40
N ILE A 530 26.51 10.61 -1.72
CA ILE A 530 27.25 9.52 -2.39
C ILE A 530 26.33 8.38 -2.81
N SER A 531 25.30 8.08 -2.05
CA SER A 531 24.33 7.04 -2.42
C SER A 531 23.43 7.47 -3.59
N ALA A 532 23.31 8.75 -3.85
CA ALA A 532 22.46 9.27 -4.90
C ALA A 532 22.83 8.76 -6.32
N PRO A 533 24.09 8.82 -6.78
CA PRO A 533 24.46 8.33 -8.13
C PRO A 533 24.30 6.81 -8.27
N MET A 534 24.59 6.05 -7.21
CA MET A 534 24.50 4.58 -7.23
C MET A 534 23.06 4.09 -7.23
N ALA A 535 22.19 4.77 -6.50
CA ALA A 535 20.75 4.47 -6.53
C ALA A 535 20.07 4.91 -7.84
N MET A 536 20.62 5.93 -8.52
CA MET A 536 20.10 6.38 -9.82
C MET A 536 20.19 5.33 -10.92
N GLN A 537 21.14 4.39 -10.84
CA GLN A 537 21.30 3.33 -11.84
C GLN A 537 20.33 2.15 -11.62
N SER A 538 19.87 1.93 -10.39
CA SER A 538 19.00 0.82 -10.02
C SER A 538 17.51 1.15 -10.09
N LEU A 539 17.14 2.42 -10.27
CA LEU A 539 15.74 2.81 -10.43
C LEU A 539 15.24 2.42 -11.81
N THR A 540 14.09 1.80 -11.90
CA THR A 540 13.37 1.54 -13.16
C THR A 540 13.17 2.82 -13.97
N ILE A 541 13.14 3.99 -13.29
CA ILE A 541 13.16 5.32 -13.90
C ILE A 541 14.27 6.13 -13.22
N PRO A 542 15.43 6.37 -13.87
CA PRO A 542 16.49 7.20 -13.32
C PRO A 542 15.96 8.61 -12.97
N TYR A 543 16.39 9.14 -11.84
CA TYR A 543 15.97 10.47 -11.36
C TYR A 543 16.25 11.58 -12.40
N SER A 544 17.31 11.42 -13.20
CA SER A 544 17.58 12.28 -14.36
C SER A 544 16.44 12.26 -15.38
N LYS A 545 15.81 11.12 -15.60
CA LYS A 545 14.67 10.98 -16.50
C LYS A 545 13.37 11.51 -15.91
N THR A 546 13.22 11.57 -14.59
CA THR A 546 12.04 12.20 -13.96
C THR A 546 12.03 13.73 -14.09
N LEU A 547 13.18 14.35 -14.35
CA LEU A 547 13.32 15.79 -14.58
C LEU A 547 13.19 16.19 -16.05
N GLU A 548 13.13 15.25 -16.98
CA GLU A 548 12.86 15.53 -18.40
C GLU A 548 11.33 15.68 -18.61
N PRO A 549 10.85 16.44 -19.57
CA PRO A 549 9.45 16.48 -19.94
C PRO A 549 8.93 15.07 -20.26
N PRO A 550 7.66 14.75 -20.01
CA PRO A 550 7.06 13.51 -20.47
C PRO A 550 7.23 13.34 -21.99
N LYS A 551 7.20 12.12 -22.46
CA LYS A 551 7.19 11.84 -23.90
C LYS A 551 5.92 12.41 -24.52
N GLU A 552 5.99 12.78 -25.79
CA GLU A 552 4.83 13.09 -26.61
C GLU A 552 3.80 11.94 -26.50
N GLY A 553 2.53 12.28 -26.42
CA GLY A 553 1.48 11.27 -26.24
C GLY A 553 1.26 10.77 -24.80
N TYR A 554 1.84 11.42 -23.78
CA TYR A 554 1.60 11.08 -22.38
C TYR A 554 0.56 12.01 -21.74
N ASN A 555 -0.52 11.43 -21.24
CA ASN A 555 -1.51 12.15 -20.47
C ASN A 555 -1.04 12.28 -19.01
N PHE A 556 -0.54 13.46 -18.67
CA PHE A 556 0.05 13.73 -17.37
C PHE A 556 -0.95 13.64 -16.22
N GLU A 557 -2.17 14.06 -16.45
CA GLU A 557 -3.22 14.11 -15.43
C GLU A 557 -3.63 12.71 -15.02
N TYR A 558 -3.89 11.85 -16.00
CA TYR A 558 -4.34 10.49 -15.82
C TYR A 558 -3.21 9.47 -15.63
N LYS A 559 -1.96 9.85 -15.90
CA LYS A 559 -0.78 8.97 -15.81
C LYS A 559 -0.85 7.72 -16.69
N VAL A 560 -1.40 7.89 -17.86
CA VAL A 560 -1.49 6.89 -18.93
C VAL A 560 -1.03 7.52 -20.24
N THR A 561 -0.87 6.72 -21.30
CA THR A 561 -0.69 7.28 -22.63
C THR A 561 -1.99 7.89 -23.15
N GLU A 562 -1.89 8.79 -24.12
CA GLU A 562 -3.09 9.38 -24.72
C GLU A 562 -3.95 8.32 -25.41
N ASP A 563 -3.32 7.32 -26.04
CA ASP A 563 -4.02 6.20 -26.67
C ASP A 563 -4.81 5.36 -25.64
N ASP A 564 -4.20 5.08 -24.49
CA ASP A 564 -4.89 4.37 -23.39
C ASP A 564 -6.09 5.17 -22.91
N TRP A 565 -5.89 6.50 -22.71
CA TRP A 565 -6.96 7.36 -22.26
C TRP A 565 -8.14 7.41 -23.24
N GLN A 566 -7.87 7.50 -24.53
CA GLN A 566 -8.91 7.49 -25.57
C GLN A 566 -9.77 6.22 -25.53
N VAL A 567 -9.16 5.06 -25.29
CA VAL A 567 -9.90 3.79 -25.14
C VAL A 567 -10.76 3.80 -23.87
N TYR A 568 -10.21 4.28 -22.75
CA TYR A 568 -10.95 4.31 -21.48
C TYR A 568 -12.14 5.29 -21.55
N ASP A 569 -11.93 6.44 -22.16
CA ASP A 569 -12.99 7.42 -22.39
C ASP A 569 -14.07 6.88 -23.34
N TYR A 570 -13.67 6.23 -24.43
CA TYR A 570 -14.60 5.60 -25.36
C TYR A 570 -15.46 4.55 -24.65
N ILE A 571 -14.86 3.65 -23.86
CA ILE A 571 -15.60 2.61 -23.14
C ILE A 571 -16.51 3.23 -22.09
N SER A 572 -16.02 4.20 -21.33
CA SER A 572 -16.80 4.89 -20.30
C SER A 572 -18.00 5.64 -20.85
N THR A 573 -17.87 6.25 -22.03
CA THR A 573 -18.91 7.10 -22.60
C THR A 573 -19.89 6.34 -23.50
N HIS A 574 -19.46 5.26 -24.17
CA HIS A 574 -20.27 4.58 -25.18
C HIS A 574 -20.71 3.17 -24.76
N LEU A 575 -19.96 2.49 -23.90
CA LEU A 575 -20.23 1.09 -23.57
C LEU A 575 -20.70 0.90 -22.13
N ALA A 576 -20.06 1.54 -21.17
CA ALA A 576 -20.38 1.44 -19.76
C ALA A 576 -21.34 2.56 -19.35
N HIS A 577 -22.58 2.23 -19.03
CA HIS A 577 -23.57 3.19 -18.58
C HIS A 577 -24.42 2.63 -17.43
N GLU A 578 -25.15 3.48 -16.77
CA GLU A 578 -25.97 3.11 -15.63
C GLU A 578 -26.98 2.00 -16.00
N GLY A 579 -26.91 0.89 -15.27
CA GLY A 579 -27.75 -0.29 -15.52
C GLY A 579 -27.19 -1.30 -16.52
N HIS A 580 -26.02 -1.03 -17.12
CA HIS A 580 -25.30 -1.97 -17.97
C HIS A 580 -23.83 -2.01 -17.62
N GLU A 581 -23.36 -3.16 -17.16
CA GLU A 581 -21.95 -3.45 -16.88
C GLU A 581 -21.40 -4.37 -17.96
N PRO A 582 -20.82 -3.84 -19.05
CA PRO A 582 -20.36 -4.66 -20.17
C PRO A 582 -19.23 -5.59 -19.71
N TYR A 583 -19.26 -6.83 -20.16
CA TYR A 583 -18.19 -7.79 -19.91
C TYR A 583 -17.12 -7.65 -20.99
N ILE A 584 -15.93 -7.24 -20.58
CA ILE A 584 -14.79 -6.93 -21.45
C ILE A 584 -13.65 -7.89 -21.18
N LEU A 585 -13.17 -8.58 -22.23
CA LEU A 585 -11.89 -9.28 -22.24
C LEU A 585 -10.80 -8.29 -22.67
N SER A 586 -9.85 -7.98 -21.82
CA SER A 586 -8.82 -6.98 -22.15
C SER A 586 -7.41 -7.49 -21.95
N GLN A 587 -6.52 -7.06 -22.83
CA GLN A 587 -5.08 -7.15 -22.62
C GLN A 587 -4.56 -6.09 -21.67
N ASP A 588 -5.29 -4.98 -21.49
CA ASP A 588 -4.93 -3.93 -20.56
C ASP A 588 -5.70 -4.04 -19.25
N ILE A 589 -4.99 -4.40 -18.21
CA ILE A 589 -5.52 -4.46 -16.84
C ILE A 589 -5.78 -3.08 -16.24
N SER A 590 -5.07 -2.05 -16.69
CA SER A 590 -5.11 -0.71 -16.10
C SER A 590 -6.47 -0.05 -16.29
N MET A 591 -7.20 -0.45 -17.32
CA MET A 591 -8.54 0.05 -17.65
C MET A 591 -9.48 0.04 -16.44
N LYS A 592 -9.45 -1.02 -15.62
CA LYS A 592 -10.32 -1.13 -14.44
C LYS A 592 -10.05 -0.07 -13.37
N GLY A 593 -8.87 0.51 -13.37
CA GLY A 593 -8.54 1.63 -12.50
C GLY A 593 -9.08 3.00 -12.98
N TYR A 594 -9.71 3.05 -14.15
CA TYR A 594 -10.20 4.30 -14.77
C TYR A 594 -11.68 4.25 -15.13
N VAL A 595 -12.17 3.08 -15.51
CA VAL A 595 -13.54 2.86 -15.98
C VAL A 595 -14.31 2.06 -14.94
N PRO A 596 -15.26 2.67 -14.21
CA PRO A 596 -16.18 1.95 -13.35
C PRO A 596 -17.27 1.24 -14.15
N ASN A 597 -18.03 0.38 -13.47
CA ASN A 597 -19.18 -0.33 -14.04
C ASN A 597 -18.86 -1.19 -15.27
N ILE A 598 -17.68 -1.82 -15.27
CA ILE A 598 -17.30 -2.83 -16.26
C ILE A 598 -16.91 -4.12 -15.55
N ILE A 599 -17.24 -5.26 -16.15
CA ILE A 599 -16.71 -6.56 -15.76
C ILE A 599 -15.48 -6.81 -16.64
N LEU A 600 -14.30 -6.74 -16.05
CA LEU A 600 -13.05 -6.89 -16.78
C LEU A 600 -12.43 -8.25 -16.50
N THR A 601 -12.25 -9.06 -17.51
CA THR A 601 -11.37 -10.20 -17.47
C THR A 601 -10.13 -9.94 -18.31
N PHE A 602 -8.98 -10.27 -17.77
CA PHE A 602 -7.73 -10.12 -18.47
C PHE A 602 -6.94 -11.43 -18.40
N SER A 603 -6.15 -11.63 -19.40
CA SER A 603 -5.26 -12.77 -19.52
C SER A 603 -3.89 -12.39 -18.93
N SER A 604 -3.72 -12.36 -17.64
CA SER A 604 -2.41 -12.24 -17.01
C SER A 604 -2.00 -13.54 -16.37
N THR A 605 -0.87 -14.08 -16.78
CA THR A 605 -0.30 -15.31 -16.22
C THR A 605 0.32 -15.11 -14.85
N ASP A 606 0.69 -13.88 -14.50
CA ASP A 606 1.40 -13.59 -13.26
C ASP A 606 0.45 -13.44 -12.09
N PHE A 607 -0.85 -13.26 -12.33
CA PHE A 607 -1.77 -12.96 -11.29
C PHE A 607 -2.72 -14.11 -10.98
N ARG A 608 -2.56 -14.66 -9.77
CA ARG A 608 -3.48 -15.57 -9.09
C ARG A 608 -4.19 -16.50 -10.08
N SER A 609 -3.41 -17.40 -10.65
CA SER A 609 -3.81 -18.36 -11.70
C SER A 609 -5.13 -19.08 -11.42
N SER A 610 -5.54 -19.19 -10.15
CA SER A 610 -6.83 -19.73 -9.74
C SER A 610 -8.02 -18.95 -10.31
N LEU A 611 -7.95 -17.61 -10.38
CA LEU A 611 -9.08 -16.78 -10.84
C LEU A 611 -9.28 -16.86 -12.36
N ALA A 612 -8.18 -16.88 -13.12
CA ALA A 612 -8.28 -17.09 -14.56
C ALA A 612 -8.80 -18.52 -14.88
N GLN A 613 -8.47 -19.52 -14.06
CA GLN A 613 -9.02 -20.87 -14.20
C GLN A 613 -10.50 -20.95 -13.86
N GLU A 614 -10.97 -20.20 -12.85
CA GLU A 614 -12.40 -20.16 -12.50
C GLU A 614 -13.24 -19.54 -13.63
N ASN A 615 -12.70 -18.53 -14.35
CA ASN A 615 -13.44 -17.85 -15.42
C ASN A 615 -13.42 -18.61 -16.76
N TYR A 616 -12.32 -19.29 -17.11
CA TYR A 616 -12.16 -19.91 -18.42
C TYR A 616 -11.92 -21.42 -18.39
N GLY A 617 -11.79 -22.05 -17.21
CA GLY A 617 -11.58 -23.49 -17.07
C GLY A 617 -10.38 -23.99 -17.87
N GLU A 618 -10.58 -25.08 -18.63
CA GLU A 618 -9.55 -25.71 -19.47
C GLU A 618 -9.11 -24.83 -20.65
N ASN A 619 -9.92 -23.84 -21.03
CA ASN A 619 -9.63 -22.93 -22.15
C ASN A 619 -8.79 -21.69 -21.75
N ARG A 620 -8.31 -21.65 -20.52
CA ARG A 620 -7.46 -20.57 -20.00
C ARG A 620 -6.28 -20.29 -20.94
N ASP A 621 -5.59 -21.33 -21.37
CA ASP A 621 -4.36 -21.19 -22.17
C ASP A 621 -4.67 -20.56 -23.54
N LEU A 622 -5.84 -20.83 -24.09
CA LEU A 622 -6.28 -20.22 -25.34
C LEU A 622 -6.52 -18.72 -25.20
N VAL A 623 -7.14 -18.28 -24.10
CA VAL A 623 -7.31 -16.86 -23.79
C VAL A 623 -5.96 -16.18 -23.53
N LEU A 624 -5.02 -16.92 -22.95
CA LEU A 624 -3.65 -16.44 -22.72
C LEU A 624 -2.82 -16.31 -24.01
N MET A 625 -3.22 -16.94 -25.10
CA MET A 625 -2.56 -16.79 -26.42
C MET A 625 -2.63 -15.34 -26.95
N PHE A 626 -3.60 -14.53 -26.48
CA PHE A 626 -3.62 -13.09 -26.76
C PHE A 626 -2.46 -12.32 -26.12
N TYR A 627 -1.68 -12.97 -25.24
CA TYR A 627 -0.55 -12.34 -24.58
C TYR A 627 0.76 -12.82 -25.16
N PRO A 628 1.51 -11.97 -25.85
CA PRO A 628 2.87 -12.26 -26.19
C PRO A 628 3.71 -12.26 -24.90
N SER A 629 3.85 -13.42 -24.28
CA SER A 629 4.69 -13.62 -23.12
C SER A 629 5.88 -14.49 -23.49
N LYS A 630 7.05 -13.89 -23.63
CA LYS A 630 8.33 -14.61 -23.80
C LYS A 630 8.59 -15.65 -22.70
N LYS A 631 7.96 -15.48 -21.54
CA LYS A 631 8.09 -16.38 -20.38
C LYS A 631 7.46 -17.75 -20.61
N TYR A 632 6.50 -17.86 -21.50
CA TYR A 632 5.77 -19.11 -21.77
C TYR A 632 6.04 -19.70 -23.17
N GLY A 633 7.07 -19.19 -23.86
CA GLY A 633 7.43 -19.68 -25.21
C GLY A 633 6.41 -19.32 -26.30
N ASN A 634 5.43 -18.49 -25.97
CA ASN A 634 4.42 -18.02 -26.88
C ASN A 634 4.84 -16.64 -27.41
N ASP A 635 5.06 -16.52 -28.70
CA ASP A 635 5.41 -15.26 -29.36
C ASP A 635 4.20 -14.35 -29.60
N GLY A 636 3.01 -14.77 -29.15
CA GLY A 636 1.75 -14.06 -29.35
C GLY A 636 1.11 -14.34 -30.72
N SER A 637 1.66 -15.27 -31.49
CA SER A 637 1.03 -15.74 -32.71
C SER A 637 -0.06 -16.74 -32.34
N ILE A 638 -1.27 -16.50 -32.79
CA ILE A 638 -2.33 -17.48 -32.90
C ILE A 638 -2.09 -18.17 -34.22
N GLY A 639 -1.83 -19.47 -34.19
CA GLY A 639 -1.22 -20.15 -35.32
C GLY A 639 -2.15 -20.46 -36.50
N ASP A 640 -3.43 -20.78 -36.26
CA ASP A 640 -4.34 -21.19 -37.29
C ASP A 640 -5.80 -20.76 -37.10
N ASP A 641 -6.63 -21.00 -38.09
CA ASP A 641 -8.04 -20.63 -38.08
C ASP A 641 -8.85 -21.40 -37.02
N ALA A 642 -8.46 -22.62 -36.67
CA ALA A 642 -9.11 -23.39 -35.63
C ALA A 642 -8.92 -22.77 -34.24
N GLU A 643 -7.75 -22.20 -33.99
CA GLU A 643 -7.49 -21.47 -32.72
C GLU A 643 -8.33 -20.19 -32.60
N PHE A 644 -8.55 -19.48 -33.72
CA PHE A 644 -9.44 -18.30 -33.75
C PHE A 644 -10.89 -18.68 -33.49
N SER A 645 -11.39 -19.74 -34.11
CA SER A 645 -12.75 -20.24 -33.90
C SER A 645 -12.96 -20.66 -32.43
N LYS A 646 -12.01 -21.40 -31.89
CA LYS A 646 -12.04 -21.85 -30.50
C LYS A 646 -11.99 -20.65 -29.53
N LEU A 647 -11.20 -19.62 -29.81
CA LEU A 647 -11.15 -18.41 -29.05
C LEU A 647 -12.51 -17.70 -29.03
N TYR A 648 -13.12 -17.53 -30.22
CA TYR A 648 -14.45 -16.95 -30.34
C TYR A 648 -15.47 -17.73 -29.51
N GLN A 649 -15.46 -19.06 -29.59
CA GLN A 649 -16.37 -19.90 -28.81
C GLN A 649 -16.18 -19.70 -27.31
N VAL A 650 -14.93 -19.68 -26.82
CA VAL A 650 -14.62 -19.47 -25.40
C VAL A 650 -15.09 -18.09 -24.95
N VAL A 651 -14.80 -17.05 -25.71
CA VAL A 651 -15.18 -15.67 -25.39
C VAL A 651 -16.71 -15.53 -25.35
N ASN A 652 -17.40 -16.10 -26.34
CA ASN A 652 -18.86 -16.06 -26.43
C ASN A 652 -19.54 -16.90 -25.33
N GLN A 653 -19.06 -18.11 -25.06
CA GLN A 653 -19.59 -18.98 -23.98
C GLN A 653 -19.44 -18.35 -22.60
N ASN A 654 -18.39 -17.60 -22.38
CA ASN A 654 -18.18 -16.86 -21.11
C ASN A 654 -18.99 -15.55 -21.04
N GLY A 655 -19.74 -15.21 -22.10
CA GLY A 655 -20.62 -14.06 -22.12
C GLY A 655 -19.91 -12.71 -22.31
N ALA A 656 -18.63 -12.71 -22.72
CA ALA A 656 -17.94 -11.47 -23.05
C ALA A 656 -18.65 -10.73 -24.20
N GLU A 657 -18.76 -9.41 -24.06
CA GLU A 657 -19.41 -8.56 -25.05
C GLU A 657 -18.40 -7.84 -25.93
N TYR A 658 -17.23 -7.56 -25.37
CA TYR A 658 -16.18 -6.81 -26.03
C TYR A 658 -14.81 -7.42 -25.76
N VAL A 659 -13.90 -7.20 -26.70
CA VAL A 659 -12.48 -7.53 -26.58
C VAL A 659 -11.66 -6.28 -26.82
N VAL A 660 -10.71 -5.99 -25.90
CA VAL A 660 -9.74 -4.91 -26.08
C VAL A 660 -8.36 -5.52 -26.23
N MET A 661 -7.73 -5.26 -27.35
CA MET A 661 -6.42 -5.83 -27.67
C MET A 661 -5.49 -4.81 -28.32
N SER A 662 -4.19 -5.07 -28.21
CA SER A 662 -3.18 -4.21 -28.82
C SER A 662 -3.27 -4.21 -30.34
N ASN A 663 -3.31 -3.01 -30.92
CA ASN A 663 -3.28 -2.80 -32.37
C ASN A 663 -1.94 -3.24 -33.00
N THR A 664 -0.88 -3.38 -32.18
CA THR A 664 0.45 -3.79 -32.66
C THR A 664 0.62 -5.30 -32.80
N LEU A 665 -0.36 -6.10 -32.30
CA LEU A 665 -0.32 -7.55 -32.48
C LEU A 665 -0.52 -7.92 -33.94
N SER A 666 0.41 -8.67 -34.48
CA SER A 666 0.39 -9.15 -35.83
C SER A 666 0.66 -10.66 -35.88
N ILE A 667 0.02 -11.31 -36.81
CA ILE A 667 0.14 -12.73 -37.07
C ILE A 667 0.95 -12.93 -38.36
N TYR A 668 1.73 -13.97 -38.35
CA TYR A 668 2.44 -14.39 -39.55
C TYR A 668 1.47 -15.23 -40.39
N ASP A 669 1.13 -14.77 -41.61
CA ASP A 669 0.33 -15.54 -42.53
C ASP A 669 1.23 -16.60 -43.23
N GLU A 670 0.63 -17.68 -43.78
CA GLU A 670 1.31 -18.77 -44.49
C GLU A 670 2.14 -18.28 -45.69
N ARG A 671 1.91 -17.05 -46.18
CA ARG A 671 2.63 -16.38 -47.25
C ARG A 671 3.81 -15.54 -46.76
N GLY A 672 4.03 -15.47 -45.47
CA GLY A 672 5.12 -14.67 -44.89
C GLY A 672 4.80 -13.19 -44.75
N TRP A 673 3.53 -12.80 -44.73
CA TRP A 673 3.08 -11.44 -44.53
C TRP A 673 2.56 -11.24 -43.13
N TYR A 674 2.87 -10.11 -42.54
CA TYR A 674 2.32 -9.72 -41.23
C TYR A 674 0.93 -9.11 -41.39
N GLU A 675 -0.07 -9.76 -40.87
CA GLU A 675 -1.42 -9.23 -40.78
C GLU A 675 -1.72 -8.88 -39.33
N LYS A 676 -2.42 -7.77 -39.11
CA LYS A 676 -2.86 -7.41 -37.75
C LYS A 676 -3.87 -8.43 -37.25
N THR A 677 -3.69 -8.93 -36.05
CA THR A 677 -4.51 -9.98 -35.45
C THR A 677 -5.99 -9.62 -35.46
N TYR A 678 -6.32 -8.36 -35.08
CA TYR A 678 -7.71 -7.92 -35.06
C TYR A 678 -8.37 -7.92 -36.46
N ALA A 679 -7.63 -7.59 -37.51
CA ALA A 679 -8.16 -7.56 -38.88
C ALA A 679 -8.55 -8.94 -39.33
N LYS A 680 -7.78 -9.98 -38.99
CA LYS A 680 -8.11 -11.37 -39.29
C LYS A 680 -9.35 -11.83 -38.51
N LEU A 681 -9.48 -11.46 -37.21
CA LEU A 681 -10.66 -11.74 -36.39
C LEU A 681 -11.93 -11.07 -36.97
N GLU A 682 -11.82 -9.85 -37.44
CA GLU A 682 -12.91 -9.13 -38.11
C GLU A 682 -13.31 -9.77 -39.45
N HIS A 683 -12.31 -10.14 -40.28
CA HIS A 683 -12.53 -10.77 -41.55
C HIS A 683 -13.28 -12.12 -41.43
N LYS A 684 -13.04 -12.87 -40.36
CA LYS A 684 -13.76 -14.10 -40.04
C LYS A 684 -15.20 -13.86 -39.55
N GLY A 685 -15.62 -12.62 -39.31
CA GLY A 685 -16.96 -12.30 -38.84
C GLY A 685 -17.22 -12.62 -37.37
N TYR A 686 -16.20 -12.99 -36.61
CA TYR A 686 -16.32 -13.27 -35.15
C TYR A 686 -16.52 -12.04 -34.33
N PHE A 687 -15.95 -10.92 -34.77
CA PHE A 687 -15.92 -9.65 -34.07
C PHE A 687 -16.11 -8.49 -35.04
N ASP A 688 -16.78 -7.45 -34.56
CA ASP A 688 -16.93 -6.18 -35.27
C ASP A 688 -16.02 -5.12 -34.63
N LYS A 689 -15.15 -4.47 -35.39
CA LYS A 689 -14.33 -3.39 -34.90
C LYS A 689 -15.20 -2.15 -34.67
N ILE A 690 -15.20 -1.64 -33.43
CA ILE A 690 -16.00 -0.47 -33.03
C ILE A 690 -15.17 0.75 -32.65
N PHE A 691 -13.87 0.54 -32.33
CA PHE A 691 -12.92 1.62 -32.04
C PHE A 691 -11.50 1.17 -32.39
N GLU A 692 -10.67 2.09 -32.86
CA GLU A 692 -9.24 1.86 -33.14
C GLU A 692 -8.46 3.17 -32.94
N ASN A 693 -7.26 3.05 -32.35
CA ASN A 693 -6.22 4.07 -32.36
C ASN A 693 -4.85 3.43 -32.63
N ASP A 694 -3.76 4.17 -32.46
CA ASP A 694 -2.42 3.67 -32.79
C ASP A 694 -1.99 2.48 -31.92
N SER A 695 -2.48 2.36 -30.69
CA SER A 695 -2.09 1.34 -29.71
C SER A 695 -3.13 0.26 -29.49
N TRP A 696 -4.40 0.56 -29.63
CA TRP A 696 -5.52 -0.30 -29.21
C TRP A 696 -6.61 -0.45 -30.24
N VAL A 697 -7.30 -1.58 -30.19
CA VAL A 697 -8.55 -1.84 -30.90
C VAL A 697 -9.59 -2.38 -29.94
N VAL A 698 -10.84 -1.92 -30.08
CA VAL A 698 -12.00 -2.47 -29.37
C VAL A 698 -12.87 -3.19 -30.36
N LEU A 699 -13.12 -4.47 -30.09
CA LEU A 699 -13.90 -5.37 -30.88
C LEU A 699 -15.17 -5.74 -30.12
N LYS A 700 -16.33 -5.69 -30.79
CA LYS A 700 -17.61 -6.20 -30.30
C LYS A 700 -17.74 -7.67 -30.69
N VAL A 701 -18.12 -8.51 -29.76
CA VAL A 701 -18.35 -9.95 -30.02
C VAL A 701 -19.65 -10.11 -30.81
N ASN A 702 -19.56 -10.76 -31.96
CA ASN A 702 -20.73 -11.11 -32.76
C ASN A 702 -21.41 -12.37 -32.19
N LYS A 703 -22.40 -12.20 -31.35
CA LYS A 703 -23.09 -13.29 -30.64
C LYS A 703 -23.95 -14.17 -31.56
N ASP A 704 -24.31 -13.66 -32.73
CA ASP A 704 -25.18 -14.36 -33.70
C ASP A 704 -24.39 -15.15 -34.73
N TYR A 705 -23.06 -15.05 -34.70
CA TYR A 705 -22.20 -15.81 -35.62
C TYR A 705 -22.19 -17.30 -35.25
N ILE A 706 -22.49 -18.14 -36.23
CA ILE A 706 -22.40 -19.60 -36.11
C ILE A 706 -21.15 -20.02 -36.92
N PRO A 707 -20.07 -20.51 -36.26
CA PRO A 707 -18.90 -21.00 -36.99
C PRO A 707 -19.28 -22.11 -37.99
N ASP A 708 -18.79 -22.03 -39.22
CA ASP A 708 -18.95 -23.09 -40.18
C ASP A 708 -18.22 -24.36 -39.71
N ALA A 709 -18.69 -25.53 -40.18
CA ALA A 709 -18.09 -26.81 -39.77
C ALA A 709 -16.61 -26.92 -40.17
N ASP A 710 -16.22 -26.23 -41.23
CA ASP A 710 -14.81 -26.15 -41.68
C ASP A 710 -13.93 -25.31 -40.76
N ASP A 711 -14.52 -24.33 -40.03
CA ASP A 711 -13.82 -23.51 -39.02
C ASP A 711 -13.56 -24.29 -37.73
N LEU A 712 -14.33 -25.37 -37.49
CA LEU A 712 -14.23 -26.11 -36.21
C LEU A 712 -13.13 -27.18 -36.23
N GLY A 713 -12.41 -27.32 -37.35
CA GLY A 713 -11.39 -28.37 -37.54
C GLY A 713 -11.90 -29.74 -37.05
N GLU A 714 -12.05 -30.73 -37.87
CA GLU A 714 -12.46 -32.07 -37.44
C GLU A 714 -11.70 -32.46 -36.17
N VAL A 715 -12.39 -32.45 -35.04
CA VAL A 715 -11.89 -33.14 -33.86
C VAL A 715 -11.85 -34.60 -34.24
N ASN A 716 -10.69 -35.09 -34.63
CA ASN A 716 -10.44 -36.51 -34.82
C ASN A 716 -10.83 -37.21 -33.51
N GLU A 717 -12.05 -37.72 -33.47
CA GLU A 717 -12.49 -38.75 -32.52
C GLU A 717 -11.74 -40.03 -32.86
N THR A 718 -10.46 -40.07 -32.67
CA THR A 718 -9.68 -41.29 -32.61
C THR A 718 -8.53 -41.09 -31.67
N GLU A 719 -8.82 -41.37 -30.39
CA GLU A 719 -7.96 -42.23 -29.58
C GLU A 719 -8.72 -42.56 -28.29
N ASN A 720 -9.16 -43.87 -28.27
CA ASN A 720 -9.65 -44.57 -27.10
C ASN A 720 -8.61 -44.70 -25.98
#